data_83896e451d3b859b19a175105d2b3831
#
_entry.id   83896e451d3b859b19a175105d2b3831
#
_cell.length_a   1.000
_cell.length_b   1.000
_cell.length_c   1.000
_cell.angle_alpha   90.00
_cell.angle_beta   90.00
_cell.angle_gamma   90.00
#
_symmetry.space_group_name_H-M   'P 1'
#
loop_
_entity.id
_entity.type
_entity.pdbx_description
1 polymer ?
#
loop_
_entity_poly.entity_id
_entity_poly.type
_entity_poly.pdbx_seq_one_letter_code
_entity_poly.pdbx_strand_id
1 'polypeptide(L)'
;MGKFKKLGIILTSTAFSVGVLSPMAQASANVKDSPERIEIQVASTETKVTKSTLIKKLRELFPEKFNFLTDNDFYTGRGHYYNDDKTIRYDLSFQKTVNGKDVYGSITFMGDDLDLESFYYQPANVADALYPAKYSKDDAQKIAQDFLKKFPNTANYKLQENDFDYGFNYTRPLSEPITYSFSYAPTHNGVTLSNHTISIGVLANGEVVQVYRNSNVSKKATFDGVEQKKSEADVLAQVRDNFAVELRYYLDYNYPSDKREVKLVYMPTSSFYGVHALTGQWQTANGFVAQAPSVKGVEKLASEQLDPRKPGMTVEEVEEFAKSFLKVDPDKAKLQIEMVDERENENGETLYSVSYMYMYENGGSGASFEINKATGEITQYYDVSRDFVQSDSKAEKITKDAALAKAIDYLKEWAPSYIHNYAKPLEDYGYDNYGNQYGFSFPRVVNGIPVVGDEIYVSVGTDGSLRGLNINQQKIDNWPSVSKAVSADKAKETFSDALKLKLQYTKQDKEDSNHYDLVYAPSYEGSIYNQIDALTGKWVSSADDSNNKPQISHPTAAEELNYLLAQNVLEVKDPASFNADTAITKGEALKIILKSLTYGYYGYGNEEETYQSFNNIDPKHPLYGIVEQAVRMGVLQPADEFAVDATLTRQELAEWFIRVLRLESAAKHNDIYKLNFADAGSIDPAYAGYVALASAMGLIDAQQNNFNATEKVSYADLAVSTLRLARAIHENNTGRNYFY
;
A
#
# COMPACT_ATOMS: atom_id res chain seq x y z
N MET A 1 -39.41 -10.56 29.13
CA MET A 1 -39.13 -11.80 28.38
C MET A 1 -38.41 -11.37 27.12
N GLY A 2 -37.11 -11.26 27.19
CA GLY A 2 -36.26 -10.75 26.11
C GLY A 2 -35.76 -11.88 25.21
N LYS A 3 -35.84 -11.66 23.93
CA LYS A 3 -35.27 -12.57 22.93
C LYS A 3 -33.82 -12.20 22.74
N PHE A 4 -32.89 -13.12 23.04
CA PHE A 4 -31.49 -13.03 22.67
C PHE A 4 -31.36 -13.20 21.15
N LYS A 5 -30.88 -12.17 20.46
CA LYS A 5 -30.37 -12.28 19.09
C LYS A 5 -28.92 -12.73 19.16
N LYS A 6 -28.60 -13.79 18.43
CA LYS A 6 -27.24 -14.31 18.27
C LYS A 6 -26.44 -13.34 17.39
N LEU A 7 -25.34 -12.82 17.92
CA LEU A 7 -24.35 -12.08 17.14
C LEU A 7 -23.57 -13.08 16.26
N GLY A 8 -23.69 -12.94 14.95
CA GLY A 8 -22.82 -13.60 13.98
C GLY A 8 -21.63 -12.68 13.69
N ILE A 9 -20.44 -13.14 13.96
CA ILE A 9 -19.20 -12.45 13.59
C ILE A 9 -18.95 -12.72 12.12
N ILE A 10 -19.04 -11.70 11.29
CA ILE A 10 -18.66 -11.76 9.88
C ILE A 10 -17.18 -11.36 9.77
N LEU A 11 -16.36 -12.33 9.35
CA LEU A 11 -14.97 -12.10 8.93
C LEU A 11 -14.99 -11.73 7.43
N THR A 12 -14.78 -10.46 7.13
CA THR A 12 -14.46 -10.03 5.76
C THR A 12 -13.00 -10.33 5.47
N SER A 13 -12.74 -11.32 4.63
CA SER A 13 -11.41 -11.67 4.15
C SER A 13 -11.10 -10.88 2.88
N THR A 14 -10.38 -9.78 3.01
CA THR A 14 -9.59 -9.25 1.90
C THR A 14 -8.40 -10.17 1.70
N ALA A 15 -8.36 -10.85 0.57
CA ALA A 15 -7.31 -11.78 0.23
C ALA A 15 -6.03 -11.03 -0.15
N PHE A 16 -5.18 -10.79 0.85
CA PHE A 16 -3.75 -10.76 0.64
C PHE A 16 -3.22 -12.14 1.03
N SER A 17 -2.72 -12.88 0.06
CA SER A 17 -2.11 -14.18 0.27
C SER A 17 -0.77 -14.03 1.00
N VAL A 18 -0.83 -13.96 2.32
CA VAL A 18 0.28 -14.28 3.19
C VAL A 18 -0.09 -15.58 3.90
N GLY A 19 0.59 -16.65 3.54
CA GLY A 19 0.38 -17.97 4.14
C GLY A 19 0.68 -17.93 5.64
N VAL A 20 -0.37 -17.88 6.46
CA VAL A 20 -0.25 -18.08 7.90
C VAL A 20 -0.57 -19.54 8.19
N LEU A 21 0.43 -20.30 8.59
CA LEU A 21 0.28 -21.65 9.16
C LEU A 21 -0.36 -21.52 10.55
N SER A 22 -1.62 -21.93 10.67
CA SER A 22 -2.26 -22.14 11.97
C SER A 22 -1.80 -23.48 12.56
N PRO A 23 -1.57 -23.60 13.89
CA PRO A 23 -1.24 -24.86 14.51
C PRO A 23 -2.46 -25.78 14.57
N MET A 24 -2.38 -26.95 13.95
CA MET A 24 -3.35 -28.02 14.10
C MET A 24 -3.28 -28.60 15.52
N ALA A 25 -4.36 -28.45 16.27
CA ALA A 25 -4.59 -29.24 17.47
C ALA A 25 -4.88 -30.69 17.06
N GLN A 26 -4.11 -31.66 17.62
CA GLN A 26 -4.34 -33.08 17.47
C GLN A 26 -5.67 -33.46 18.13
N ALA A 27 -6.64 -33.84 17.33
CA ALA A 27 -7.76 -34.66 17.78
C ALA A 27 -7.61 -36.07 17.19
N SER A 28 -7.21 -37.03 18.03
CA SER A 28 -7.20 -38.43 17.69
C SER A 28 -8.64 -38.96 17.69
N ALA A 29 -9.17 -39.28 16.53
CA ALA A 29 -10.35 -40.15 16.40
C ALA A 29 -10.02 -41.28 15.46
N ASN A 30 -10.12 -42.50 15.97
CA ASN A 30 -10.07 -43.76 15.21
C ASN A 30 -11.22 -43.83 14.21
N VAL A 31 -10.89 -43.78 12.92
CA VAL A 31 -11.80 -44.20 11.85
C VAL A 31 -11.07 -45.26 11.04
N LYS A 32 -11.58 -46.48 11.08
CA LYS A 32 -11.25 -47.54 10.16
C LYS A 32 -11.99 -47.30 8.84
N ASP A 33 -11.30 -47.62 7.74
CA ASP A 33 -11.74 -47.64 6.36
C ASP A 33 -11.81 -46.29 5.66
N SER A 34 -10.68 -45.89 5.08
CA SER A 34 -10.60 -44.87 4.02
C SER A 34 -10.37 -45.54 2.66
N PRO A 35 -11.07 -45.17 1.59
CA PRO A 35 -10.77 -45.59 0.24
C PRO A 35 -9.40 -45.08 -0.20
N GLU A 36 -8.76 -45.81 -1.09
CA GLU A 36 -7.43 -45.59 -1.63
C GLU A 36 -7.20 -44.11 -2.01
N ARG A 37 -6.16 -43.50 -1.44
CA ARG A 37 -5.61 -42.21 -1.91
C ARG A 37 -5.13 -42.42 -3.33
N ILE A 38 -5.79 -41.77 -4.27
CA ILE A 38 -5.22 -41.54 -5.62
C ILE A 38 -4.06 -40.58 -5.42
N GLU A 39 -2.83 -41.08 -5.43
CA GLU A 39 -1.65 -40.25 -5.57
C GLU A 39 -1.67 -39.66 -6.98
N ILE A 40 -2.02 -38.39 -7.07
CA ILE A 40 -1.71 -37.61 -8.28
C ILE A 40 -0.18 -37.56 -8.33
N GLN A 41 0.41 -38.35 -9.22
CA GLN A 41 1.81 -38.18 -9.60
C GLN A 41 1.93 -36.88 -10.37
N VAL A 42 2.05 -35.76 -9.63
CA VAL A 42 2.75 -34.61 -10.15
C VAL A 42 4.18 -35.06 -10.34
N ALA A 43 4.68 -35.02 -11.58
CA ALA A 43 6.03 -35.41 -11.93
C ALA A 43 7.02 -34.83 -10.91
N SER A 44 7.46 -35.68 -9.97
CA SER A 44 8.54 -35.33 -9.06
C SER A 44 9.82 -35.33 -9.89
N THR A 45 10.23 -34.19 -10.39
CA THR A 45 11.64 -33.95 -10.64
C THR A 45 12.31 -34.15 -9.27
N GLU A 46 13.06 -35.24 -9.09
CA GLU A 46 13.95 -35.37 -7.94
C GLU A 46 14.88 -34.18 -7.92
N THR A 47 14.51 -33.17 -7.10
CA THR A 47 15.33 -31.97 -6.97
C THR A 47 16.55 -32.38 -6.19
N LYS A 48 17.73 -32.20 -6.78
CA LYS A 48 19.05 -32.40 -6.16
C LYS A 48 19.27 -31.48 -4.95
N VAL A 49 18.37 -30.53 -4.72
CA VAL A 49 18.45 -29.52 -3.66
C VAL A 49 17.78 -30.04 -2.41
N THR A 50 18.55 -30.19 -1.35
CA THR A 50 18.11 -30.65 -0.04
C THR A 50 17.97 -29.49 0.94
N LYS A 51 17.23 -29.67 2.04
CA LYS A 51 17.16 -28.73 3.16
C LYS A 51 18.56 -28.33 3.64
N SER A 52 19.46 -29.30 3.78
CA SER A 52 20.85 -29.06 4.20
C SER A 52 21.62 -28.15 3.22
N THR A 53 21.36 -28.30 1.92
CA THR A 53 21.96 -27.43 0.89
C THR A 53 21.49 -25.98 1.03
N LEU A 54 20.18 -25.77 1.27
CA LEU A 54 19.61 -24.44 1.46
C LEU A 54 20.15 -23.78 2.73
N ILE A 55 20.21 -24.53 3.85
CA ILE A 55 20.80 -24.04 5.11
C ILE A 55 22.26 -23.65 4.93
N LYS A 56 23.04 -24.48 4.22
CA LYS A 56 24.42 -24.17 3.93
C LYS A 56 24.54 -22.85 3.14
N LYS A 57 23.71 -22.69 2.11
CA LYS A 57 23.71 -21.47 1.30
C LYS A 57 23.32 -20.21 2.12
N LEU A 58 22.36 -20.34 3.02
CA LEU A 58 22.00 -19.24 3.94
C LEU A 58 23.17 -18.88 4.85
N ARG A 59 23.87 -19.86 5.42
CA ARG A 59 25.03 -19.62 6.29
C ARG A 59 26.24 -19.04 5.54
N GLU A 60 26.39 -19.32 4.25
CA GLU A 60 27.40 -18.66 3.39
C GLU A 60 27.11 -17.17 3.21
N LEU A 61 25.86 -16.78 3.04
CA LEU A 61 25.43 -15.38 2.92
C LEU A 61 25.53 -14.64 4.27
N PHE A 62 25.26 -15.34 5.38
CA PHE A 62 25.22 -14.80 6.73
C PHE A 62 26.03 -15.68 7.70
N PRO A 63 27.37 -15.64 7.68
CA PRO A 63 28.23 -16.62 8.35
C PRO A 63 27.99 -16.78 9.84
N GLU A 64 27.62 -15.74 10.55
CA GLU A 64 27.46 -15.76 12.01
C GLU A 64 26.03 -15.48 12.47
N LYS A 65 25.21 -14.88 11.63
CA LYS A 65 23.93 -14.32 11.98
C LYS A 65 22.92 -15.35 12.52
N PHE A 66 22.95 -16.58 12.00
CA PHE A 66 22.00 -17.65 12.33
C PHE A 66 22.62 -18.80 13.11
N ASN A 67 23.75 -18.59 13.81
CA ASN A 67 24.40 -19.61 14.63
C ASN A 67 23.56 -20.09 15.83
N PHE A 68 22.58 -19.31 16.23
CA PHE A 68 21.62 -19.69 17.28
C PHE A 68 20.55 -20.70 16.80
N LEU A 69 20.47 -20.97 15.49
CA LEU A 69 19.56 -21.96 14.90
C LEU A 69 20.28 -23.27 14.63
N THR A 70 19.61 -24.37 14.97
CA THR A 70 20.00 -25.73 14.55
C THR A 70 19.29 -26.07 13.24
N ASP A 71 19.73 -27.12 12.54
CA ASP A 71 19.08 -27.55 11.30
C ASP A 71 17.61 -27.99 11.48
N ASN A 72 17.23 -28.35 12.72
CA ASN A 72 15.86 -28.71 13.06
C ASN A 72 14.92 -27.50 13.18
N ASP A 73 15.47 -26.30 13.41
CA ASP A 73 14.69 -25.07 13.51
C ASP A 73 14.22 -24.56 12.13
N PHE A 74 14.75 -25.15 11.04
CA PHE A 74 14.37 -24.76 9.68
C PHE A 74 13.28 -25.66 9.09
N TYR A 75 12.46 -25.06 8.25
CA TYR A 75 11.39 -25.70 7.48
C TYR A 75 11.61 -25.41 6.00
N THR A 76 11.26 -26.37 5.13
CA THR A 76 11.35 -26.19 3.69
C THR A 76 10.12 -26.81 3.02
N GLY A 77 9.61 -26.14 1.99
CA GLY A 77 8.59 -26.67 1.08
C GLY A 77 9.18 -27.49 -0.06
N ARG A 78 8.31 -27.99 -0.93
CA ARG A 78 8.72 -28.54 -2.24
C ARG A 78 9.12 -27.39 -3.15
N GLY A 79 10.08 -27.61 -4.06
CA GLY A 79 10.39 -26.65 -5.10
C GLY A 79 9.14 -26.34 -5.95
N HIS A 80 8.96 -25.06 -6.28
CA HIS A 80 7.79 -24.57 -7.02
C HIS A 80 8.20 -23.64 -8.16
N TYR A 81 7.28 -23.45 -9.11
CA TYR A 81 7.41 -22.50 -10.22
C TYR A 81 6.29 -21.45 -10.09
N TYR A 82 6.60 -20.21 -10.40
CA TYR A 82 5.53 -19.25 -10.67
C TYR A 82 5.00 -19.47 -12.10
N ASN A 83 3.74 -19.09 -12.33
CA ASN A 83 3.10 -19.21 -13.64
C ASN A 83 4.02 -18.62 -14.72
N ASP A 84 4.23 -19.37 -15.80
CA ASP A 84 5.04 -19.01 -16.99
C ASP A 84 6.56 -18.83 -16.78
N ASP A 85 7.08 -18.96 -15.55
CA ASP A 85 8.52 -18.95 -15.29
C ASP A 85 9.05 -20.40 -15.16
N LYS A 86 10.06 -20.73 -15.96
CA LYS A 86 10.73 -22.03 -15.95
C LYS A 86 11.77 -22.16 -14.83
N THR A 87 11.94 -21.14 -14.00
CA THR A 87 12.91 -21.13 -12.91
C THR A 87 12.29 -21.70 -11.65
N ILE A 88 12.87 -22.80 -11.16
CA ILE A 88 12.43 -23.41 -9.90
C ILE A 88 12.84 -22.56 -8.70
N ARG A 89 11.97 -22.48 -7.69
CA ARG A 89 12.21 -21.77 -6.43
C ARG A 89 12.16 -22.73 -5.27
N TYR A 90 12.96 -22.44 -4.26
CA TYR A 90 13.10 -23.25 -3.04
C TYR A 90 12.97 -22.34 -1.83
N ASP A 91 11.97 -22.61 -1.00
CA ASP A 91 11.72 -21.85 0.21
C ASP A 91 12.37 -22.51 1.41
N LEU A 92 12.97 -21.68 2.24
CA LEU A 92 13.52 -22.02 3.54
C LEU A 92 12.98 -21.03 4.56
N SER A 93 12.36 -21.51 5.63
CA SER A 93 11.86 -20.66 6.70
C SER A 93 12.29 -21.16 8.06
N PHE A 94 12.26 -20.30 9.06
CA PHE A 94 12.50 -20.67 10.45
C PHE A 94 11.68 -19.78 11.39
N GLN A 95 11.39 -20.32 12.56
CA GLN A 95 10.79 -19.58 13.67
C GLN A 95 11.35 -20.10 14.98
N LYS A 96 11.75 -19.22 15.90
CA LYS A 96 12.28 -19.57 17.21
C LYS A 96 12.04 -18.44 18.21
N THR A 97 11.68 -18.79 19.43
CA THR A 97 11.63 -17.81 20.53
C THR A 97 13.03 -17.68 21.15
N VAL A 98 13.58 -16.48 21.16
CA VAL A 98 14.89 -16.12 21.73
C VAL A 98 14.68 -15.06 22.82
N ASN A 99 15.03 -15.39 24.06
CA ASN A 99 14.84 -14.48 25.21
C ASN A 99 13.40 -13.92 25.33
N GLY A 100 12.40 -14.79 25.08
CA GLY A 100 10.98 -14.41 25.14
C GLY A 100 10.46 -13.60 23.95
N LYS A 101 11.29 -13.39 22.91
CA LYS A 101 10.91 -12.71 21.66
C LYS A 101 10.90 -13.67 20.49
N ASP A 102 9.91 -13.54 19.63
CA ASP A 102 9.83 -14.35 18.41
C ASP A 102 10.79 -13.83 17.35
N VAL A 103 11.62 -14.73 16.87
CA VAL A 103 12.56 -14.52 15.78
C VAL A 103 12.14 -15.44 14.63
N TYR A 104 11.96 -14.88 13.46
CA TYR A 104 11.56 -15.68 12.29
C TYR A 104 12.17 -15.13 11.01
N GLY A 105 12.23 -15.97 10.00
CA GLY A 105 12.71 -15.59 8.69
C GLY A 105 12.13 -16.46 7.59
N SER A 106 12.05 -15.88 6.39
CA SER A 106 11.65 -16.52 5.16
C SER A 106 12.65 -16.19 4.06
N ILE A 107 13.11 -17.20 3.37
CA ILE A 107 14.15 -17.10 2.35
C ILE A 107 13.67 -17.87 1.12
N THR A 108 13.75 -17.27 -0.06
CA THR A 108 13.52 -17.94 -1.34
C THR A 108 14.80 -17.92 -2.16
N PHE A 109 15.25 -19.09 -2.56
CA PHE A 109 16.34 -19.29 -3.50
C PHE A 109 15.78 -19.69 -4.86
N MET A 110 16.43 -19.26 -5.96
CA MET A 110 15.99 -19.59 -7.30
C MET A 110 17.09 -20.26 -8.14
N GLY A 111 16.63 -21.15 -9.03
CA GLY A 111 17.45 -21.84 -10.02
C GLY A 111 18.47 -22.81 -9.43
N ASP A 112 19.28 -23.40 -10.29
CA ASP A 112 20.29 -24.40 -9.93
C ASP A 112 21.46 -23.80 -9.14
N ASP A 113 21.76 -22.52 -9.34
CA ASP A 113 22.82 -21.79 -8.65
C ASP A 113 22.40 -21.36 -7.23
N LEU A 114 21.13 -21.53 -6.87
CA LEU A 114 20.52 -21.09 -5.61
C LEU A 114 20.76 -19.61 -5.34
N ASP A 115 20.49 -18.77 -6.32
CA ASP A 115 20.56 -17.33 -6.17
C ASP A 115 19.48 -16.85 -5.20
N LEU A 116 19.79 -15.90 -4.32
CA LEU A 116 18.82 -15.33 -3.40
C LEU A 116 17.84 -14.44 -4.16
N GLU A 117 16.56 -14.79 -4.13
CA GLU A 117 15.46 -14.00 -4.68
C GLU A 117 14.83 -13.12 -3.61
N SER A 118 14.49 -13.70 -2.48
CA SER A 118 13.92 -12.95 -1.35
C SER A 118 14.50 -13.41 -0.02
N PHE A 119 14.59 -12.48 0.90
CA PHE A 119 14.98 -12.68 2.28
C PHE A 119 14.21 -11.71 3.15
N TYR A 120 13.55 -12.24 4.16
CA TYR A 120 12.92 -11.48 5.23
C TYR A 120 13.35 -12.03 6.58
N TYR A 121 13.68 -11.15 7.52
CA TYR A 121 14.15 -11.53 8.83
C TYR A 121 13.66 -10.58 9.92
N GLN A 122 13.03 -11.13 10.95
CA GLN A 122 12.64 -10.44 12.17
C GLN A 122 13.63 -10.80 13.29
N PRO A 123 14.58 -9.92 13.67
CA PRO A 123 15.50 -10.16 14.77
C PRO A 123 14.88 -9.94 16.14
N ALA A 124 15.51 -10.50 17.20
CA ALA A 124 15.07 -10.30 18.58
C ALA A 124 15.27 -8.85 19.09
N ASN A 125 16.26 -8.13 18.53
CA ASN A 125 16.67 -6.80 18.95
C ASN A 125 16.07 -5.67 18.09
N VAL A 126 14.89 -5.89 17.51
CA VAL A 126 14.20 -4.89 16.66
C VAL A 126 13.97 -3.56 17.39
N ALA A 127 13.74 -3.59 18.71
CA ALA A 127 13.57 -2.38 19.51
C ALA A 127 14.78 -1.40 19.43
N ASP A 128 15.98 -1.91 19.13
CA ASP A 128 17.18 -1.09 18.93
C ASP A 128 17.14 -0.27 17.63
N ALA A 129 16.18 -0.52 16.77
CA ALA A 129 15.95 0.23 15.54
C ALA A 129 14.82 1.26 15.64
N LEU A 130 14.22 1.43 16.82
CA LEU A 130 13.30 2.53 17.10
C LEU A 130 14.07 3.84 17.28
N TYR A 131 13.32 4.96 17.25
CA TYR A 131 13.91 6.27 17.56
C TYR A 131 14.54 6.30 18.97
N PRO A 132 15.71 6.94 19.16
CA PRO A 132 16.58 7.52 18.12
C PRO A 132 17.29 6.45 17.28
N ALA A 133 17.46 6.73 15.99
CA ALA A 133 18.18 5.84 15.08
C ALA A 133 19.65 5.69 15.49
N LYS A 134 20.14 4.46 15.60
CA LYS A 134 21.55 4.16 15.93
C LYS A 134 22.47 4.39 14.73
N TYR A 135 21.99 4.13 13.53
CA TYR A 135 22.67 4.37 12.27
C TYR A 135 21.88 5.36 11.41
N SER A 136 22.58 6.29 10.77
CA SER A 136 22.01 7.20 9.80
C SER A 136 21.63 6.47 8.49
N LYS A 137 20.85 7.12 7.61
CA LYS A 137 20.55 6.59 6.27
C LYS A 137 21.85 6.32 5.47
N ASP A 138 22.84 7.21 5.56
CA ASP A 138 24.13 7.06 4.86
C ASP A 138 24.94 5.87 5.38
N ASP A 139 24.92 5.62 6.69
CA ASP A 139 25.59 4.46 7.27
C ASP A 139 24.88 3.15 6.88
N ALA A 140 23.57 3.15 6.90
CA ALA A 140 22.74 2.04 6.44
C ALA A 140 22.97 1.75 4.94
N GLN A 141 23.17 2.78 4.11
CA GLN A 141 23.52 2.62 2.70
C GLN A 141 24.86 1.90 2.52
N LYS A 142 25.88 2.24 3.31
CA LYS A 142 27.17 1.54 3.27
C LYS A 142 27.01 0.07 3.64
N ILE A 143 26.20 -0.22 4.68
CA ILE A 143 25.90 -1.61 5.07
C ILE A 143 25.20 -2.35 3.93
N ALA A 144 24.21 -1.73 3.27
CA ALA A 144 23.54 -2.33 2.13
C ALA A 144 24.47 -2.59 0.94
N GLN A 145 25.36 -1.64 0.63
CA GLN A 145 26.38 -1.81 -0.42
C GLN A 145 27.37 -2.95 -0.12
N ASP A 146 27.82 -3.06 1.13
CA ASP A 146 28.72 -4.14 1.54
C ASP A 146 28.00 -5.50 1.53
N PHE A 147 26.71 -5.52 1.85
CA PHE A 147 25.90 -6.71 1.74
C PHE A 147 25.68 -7.12 0.28
N LEU A 148 25.42 -6.17 -0.62
CA LEU A 148 25.24 -6.41 -2.06
C LEU A 148 26.46 -7.14 -2.67
N LYS A 149 27.68 -6.84 -2.22
CA LYS A 149 28.94 -7.49 -2.70
C LYS A 149 28.99 -9.00 -2.43
N LYS A 150 28.15 -9.51 -1.52
CA LYS A 150 28.05 -10.96 -1.25
C LYS A 150 27.29 -11.73 -2.34
N PHE A 151 26.54 -11.03 -3.19
CA PHE A 151 25.86 -11.66 -4.31
C PHE A 151 26.79 -11.80 -5.51
N PRO A 152 26.71 -12.93 -6.23
CA PRO A 152 27.48 -13.08 -7.45
C PRO A 152 27.04 -12.06 -8.51
N ASN A 153 27.99 -11.62 -9.34
CA ASN A 153 27.75 -10.76 -10.49
C ASN A 153 27.14 -9.38 -10.19
N THR A 154 27.31 -8.85 -8.97
CA THR A 154 26.78 -7.54 -8.58
C THR A 154 27.78 -6.39 -8.68
N ALA A 155 29.00 -6.63 -9.17
CA ALA A 155 30.03 -5.59 -9.33
C ALA A 155 29.56 -4.41 -10.20
N ASN A 156 28.66 -4.65 -11.13
CA ASN A 156 28.12 -3.65 -12.05
C ASN A 156 26.76 -3.08 -11.60
N TYR A 157 26.35 -3.32 -10.35
CA TYR A 157 25.12 -2.72 -9.83
C TYR A 157 25.39 -1.31 -9.32
N LYS A 158 24.48 -0.40 -9.62
CA LYS A 158 24.51 0.98 -9.13
C LYS A 158 23.27 1.25 -8.27
N LEU A 159 23.48 2.02 -7.21
CA LEU A 159 22.37 2.56 -6.43
C LEU A 159 21.46 3.36 -7.37
N GLN A 160 20.16 3.10 -7.29
CA GLN A 160 19.16 3.94 -7.93
C GLN A 160 18.83 5.05 -6.95
N GLU A 161 18.93 6.29 -7.41
CA GLU A 161 18.26 7.38 -6.73
C GLU A 161 16.79 7.01 -6.76
N ASN A 162 16.20 6.81 -5.60
CA ASN A 162 14.78 6.59 -5.50
C ASN A 162 14.12 7.91 -5.85
N ASP A 163 13.84 8.12 -7.15
CA ASP A 163 12.92 9.16 -7.60
C ASP A 163 11.50 8.91 -7.03
N PHE A 164 11.29 7.75 -6.44
CA PHE A 164 10.06 7.32 -5.79
C PHE A 164 10.40 6.62 -4.48
N ASP A 165 10.61 7.38 -3.43
CA ASP A 165 10.08 6.95 -2.17
C ASP A 165 8.56 6.99 -2.38
N TYR A 166 7.96 5.86 -2.76
CA TYR A 166 6.52 5.64 -2.62
C TYR A 166 6.22 5.59 -1.12
N GLY A 167 6.62 6.64 -0.42
CA GLY A 167 5.97 7.03 0.80
C GLY A 167 4.56 7.39 0.37
N PHE A 168 3.71 6.38 0.24
CA PHE A 168 2.33 6.65 0.58
C PHE A 168 2.44 7.51 1.82
N ASN A 169 1.76 8.66 1.85
CA ASN A 169 1.70 9.56 3.00
C ASN A 169 1.08 8.89 4.24
N TYR A 170 1.36 7.59 4.44
CA TYR A 170 1.02 6.86 5.64
C TYR A 170 2.02 7.25 6.70
N THR A 171 1.54 7.93 7.73
CA THR A 171 2.28 7.99 8.99
C THR A 171 2.46 6.54 9.45
N ARG A 172 3.70 6.05 9.44
CA ARG A 172 4.00 4.77 10.08
C ARG A 172 3.91 4.95 11.58
N PRO A 173 3.33 3.99 12.30
CA PRO A 173 3.38 4.01 13.75
C PRO A 173 4.82 4.16 14.25
N LEU A 174 5.06 5.09 15.17
CA LEU A 174 6.40 5.31 15.73
C LEU A 174 6.89 4.12 16.57
N SER A 175 6.00 3.18 16.87
CA SER A 175 6.32 1.88 17.50
C SER A 175 6.90 0.86 16.51
N GLU A 176 6.95 1.18 15.22
CA GLU A 176 7.62 0.35 14.22
C GLU A 176 9.09 0.72 14.06
N PRO A 177 9.96 -0.28 13.78
CA PRO A 177 11.38 -0.04 13.61
C PRO A 177 11.65 0.82 12.36
N ILE A 178 12.58 1.75 12.48
CA ILE A 178 13.07 2.55 11.37
C ILE A 178 13.84 1.61 10.43
N THR A 179 13.39 1.55 9.17
CA THR A 179 14.00 0.74 8.11
C THR A 179 14.36 1.64 6.94
N TYR A 180 15.59 1.54 6.49
CA TYR A 180 16.09 2.20 5.29
C TYR A 180 16.12 1.19 4.14
N SER A 181 15.55 1.54 3.01
CA SER A 181 15.52 0.68 1.82
C SER A 181 16.37 1.28 0.71
N PHE A 182 17.19 0.44 0.07
CA PHE A 182 18.11 0.84 -1.00
C PHE A 182 17.92 -0.09 -2.18
N SER A 183 17.66 0.47 -3.36
CA SER A 183 17.50 -0.28 -4.60
C SER A 183 18.72 -0.13 -5.49
N TYR A 184 19.22 -1.24 -5.97
CA TYR A 184 20.38 -1.31 -6.86
C TYR A 184 19.98 -1.98 -8.16
N ALA A 185 20.30 -1.36 -9.31
CA ALA A 185 20.05 -1.93 -10.62
C ALA A 185 21.37 -2.31 -11.32
N PRO A 186 21.37 -3.42 -12.08
CA PRO A 186 22.52 -3.81 -12.88
C PRO A 186 22.79 -2.80 -13.98
N THR A 187 24.05 -2.70 -14.39
CA THR A 187 24.44 -1.88 -15.54
C THR A 187 25.16 -2.74 -16.58
N HIS A 188 24.95 -2.40 -17.86
CA HIS A 188 25.72 -2.91 -18.97
C HIS A 188 26.38 -1.72 -19.69
N ASN A 189 27.70 -1.77 -19.90
CA ASN A 189 28.48 -0.63 -20.43
C ASN A 189 28.22 0.69 -19.70
N GLY A 190 28.00 0.63 -18.37
CA GLY A 190 27.75 1.79 -17.52
C GLY A 190 26.32 2.34 -17.56
N VAL A 191 25.44 1.77 -18.39
CA VAL A 191 24.02 2.13 -18.55
C VAL A 191 23.17 1.17 -17.73
N THR A 192 22.19 1.71 -16.98
CA THR A 192 21.29 0.96 -16.11
C THR A 192 20.28 0.14 -16.92
N LEU A 193 20.00 -1.09 -16.47
CA LEU A 193 18.90 -1.89 -16.97
C LEU A 193 17.63 -1.54 -16.17
N SER A 194 16.58 -1.09 -16.85
CA SER A 194 15.28 -0.85 -16.23
C SER A 194 14.62 -2.18 -15.81
N ASN A 195 13.75 -2.13 -14.81
CA ASN A 195 12.96 -3.27 -14.32
C ASN A 195 13.77 -4.45 -13.72
N HIS A 196 15.06 -4.25 -13.49
CA HIS A 196 15.90 -5.22 -12.77
C HIS A 196 16.47 -4.55 -11.53
N THR A 197 16.05 -4.99 -10.36
CA THR A 197 16.50 -4.39 -9.10
C THR A 197 16.79 -5.44 -8.04
N ILE A 198 17.75 -5.12 -7.17
CA ILE A 198 17.91 -5.76 -5.87
C ILE A 198 17.65 -4.67 -4.83
N SER A 199 16.59 -4.84 -4.04
CA SER A 199 16.30 -3.95 -2.91
C SER A 199 16.79 -4.57 -1.61
N ILE A 200 17.47 -3.78 -0.78
CA ILE A 200 18.04 -4.20 0.49
C ILE A 200 17.51 -3.29 1.58
N GLY A 201 16.81 -3.89 2.56
CA GLY A 201 16.29 -3.22 3.74
C GLY A 201 17.24 -3.38 4.93
N VAL A 202 17.62 -2.26 5.54
CA VAL A 202 18.51 -2.18 6.69
C VAL A 202 17.78 -1.46 7.82
N LEU A 203 17.68 -2.09 8.98
CA LEU A 203 17.16 -1.45 10.19
C LEU A 203 18.09 -0.35 10.69
N ALA A 204 17.56 0.64 11.39
CA ALA A 204 18.34 1.70 11.99
C ALA A 204 19.34 1.23 13.09
N ASN A 205 19.33 -0.05 13.46
CA ASN A 205 20.36 -0.68 14.29
C ASN A 205 21.49 -1.36 13.47
N GLY A 206 21.46 -1.25 12.12
CA GLY A 206 22.45 -1.82 11.21
C GLY A 206 22.16 -3.25 10.74
N GLU A 207 21.04 -3.85 11.15
CA GLU A 207 20.68 -5.20 10.73
C GLU A 207 20.10 -5.21 9.32
N VAL A 208 20.64 -6.03 8.41
CA VAL A 208 19.99 -6.34 7.14
C VAL A 208 18.84 -7.31 7.41
N VAL A 209 17.63 -6.90 7.08
CA VAL A 209 16.38 -7.64 7.39
C VAL A 209 15.56 -7.99 6.17
N GLN A 210 15.81 -7.35 5.06
CA GLN A 210 15.07 -7.60 3.83
C GLN A 210 15.98 -7.57 2.62
N VAL A 211 15.76 -8.50 1.71
CA VAL A 211 16.29 -8.48 0.34
C VAL A 211 15.18 -8.91 -0.58
N TYR A 212 15.03 -8.21 -1.67
CA TYR A 212 14.11 -8.59 -2.73
C TYR A 212 14.75 -8.34 -4.09
N ARG A 213 14.78 -9.38 -4.93
CA ARG A 213 15.26 -9.29 -6.30
C ARG A 213 14.05 -9.36 -7.23
N ASN A 214 13.82 -8.29 -7.96
CA ASN A 214 12.66 -8.20 -8.85
C ASN A 214 12.76 -9.13 -10.07
N SER A 215 13.94 -9.29 -10.66
CA SER A 215 14.14 -10.22 -11.78
C SER A 215 15.63 -10.45 -12.03
N ASN A 216 15.95 -11.48 -12.82
CA ASN A 216 17.31 -11.76 -13.26
C ASN A 216 17.50 -11.43 -14.73
N VAL A 217 18.64 -10.83 -15.06
CA VAL A 217 19.08 -10.69 -16.45
C VAL A 217 19.48 -12.07 -16.98
N SER A 218 18.86 -12.49 -18.09
CA SER A 218 19.17 -13.76 -18.73
C SER A 218 20.65 -13.84 -19.09
N LYS A 219 21.27 -15.01 -18.88
CA LYS A 219 22.65 -15.31 -19.34
C LYS A 219 22.79 -15.21 -20.90
N LYS A 220 21.64 -15.25 -21.61
CA LYS A 220 21.57 -15.10 -23.07
C LYS A 220 21.18 -13.69 -23.51
N ALA A 221 21.15 -12.73 -22.59
CA ALA A 221 20.81 -11.35 -22.90
C ALA A 221 21.75 -10.76 -23.95
N THR A 222 21.18 -10.05 -24.91
CA THR A 222 21.88 -9.25 -25.90
C THR A 222 21.50 -7.78 -25.74
N PHE A 223 22.37 -6.87 -26.14
CA PHE A 223 22.23 -5.46 -25.87
C PHE A 223 22.57 -4.63 -27.10
N ASP A 224 21.88 -3.53 -27.27
CA ASP A 224 22.30 -2.49 -28.21
C ASP A 224 23.69 -1.94 -27.86
N GLY A 225 24.47 -1.60 -28.87
CA GLY A 225 25.75 -0.93 -28.68
C GLY A 225 25.60 0.54 -28.29
N VAL A 226 26.37 0.99 -27.29
CA VAL A 226 26.33 2.41 -26.84
C VAL A 226 27.06 3.37 -27.76
N GLU A 227 27.95 2.85 -28.64
CA GLU A 227 28.88 3.67 -29.46
C GLU A 227 28.17 4.46 -30.57
N GLN A 228 27.03 3.94 -31.06
CA GLN A 228 26.29 4.51 -32.19
C GLN A 228 25.04 5.29 -31.76
N LYS A 229 24.91 5.56 -30.45
CA LYS A 229 23.74 6.30 -29.96
C LYS A 229 23.74 7.73 -30.47
N LYS A 230 22.55 8.25 -30.75
CA LYS A 230 22.31 9.66 -31.01
C LYS A 230 22.75 10.51 -29.82
N SER A 231 23.09 11.76 -30.06
CA SER A 231 23.41 12.68 -28.95
C SER A 231 22.16 12.90 -28.08
N GLU A 232 22.38 13.03 -26.78
CA GLU A 232 21.31 13.36 -25.82
C GLU A 232 20.63 14.67 -26.22
N ALA A 233 21.39 15.67 -26.67
CA ALA A 233 20.86 16.96 -27.08
C ALA A 233 19.88 16.85 -28.26
N ASP A 234 20.19 16.01 -29.28
CA ASP A 234 19.29 15.82 -30.45
C ASP A 234 18.00 15.13 -30.02
N VAL A 235 18.09 14.10 -29.17
CA VAL A 235 16.93 13.38 -28.66
C VAL A 235 16.10 14.27 -27.73
N LEU A 236 16.75 15.09 -26.88
CA LEU A 236 16.07 16.02 -26.01
C LEU A 236 15.28 17.07 -26.82
N ALA A 237 15.86 17.61 -27.91
CA ALA A 237 15.16 18.49 -28.82
C ALA A 237 13.96 17.77 -29.47
N GLN A 238 14.14 16.54 -29.94
CA GLN A 238 13.07 15.72 -30.51
C GLN A 238 11.91 15.54 -29.50
N VAL A 239 12.22 15.23 -28.24
CA VAL A 239 11.21 15.05 -27.18
C VAL A 239 10.50 16.38 -26.89
N ARG A 240 11.22 17.49 -26.73
CA ARG A 240 10.65 18.82 -26.49
C ARG A 240 9.69 19.28 -27.57
N ASP A 241 10.03 19.04 -28.83
CA ASP A 241 9.19 19.43 -29.97
C ASP A 241 7.87 18.67 -30.03
N ASN A 242 7.84 17.43 -29.53
CA ASN A 242 6.68 16.55 -29.58
C ASN A 242 6.01 16.32 -28.21
N PHE A 243 6.56 16.92 -27.16
CA PHE A 243 6.04 16.82 -25.82
C PHE A 243 4.72 17.61 -25.66
N ALA A 244 3.75 17.01 -25.03
CA ALA A 244 2.48 17.62 -24.72
C ALA A 244 2.11 17.43 -23.24
N VAL A 245 1.31 18.37 -22.73
CA VAL A 245 0.74 18.31 -21.37
C VAL A 245 -0.78 18.25 -21.48
N GLU A 246 -1.39 17.56 -20.54
CA GLU A 246 -2.83 17.46 -20.41
C GLU A 246 -3.30 18.01 -19.07
N LEU A 247 -4.44 18.70 -19.11
CA LEU A 247 -5.15 19.13 -17.92
C LEU A 247 -6.01 17.94 -17.44
N ARG A 248 -5.90 17.60 -16.15
CA ARG A 248 -6.67 16.51 -15.53
C ARG A 248 -7.15 16.91 -14.16
N TYR A 249 -8.30 16.39 -13.74
CA TYR A 249 -8.63 16.31 -12.34
C TYR A 249 -7.93 15.10 -11.74
N TYR A 250 -7.37 15.27 -10.56
CA TYR A 250 -6.70 14.23 -9.80
C TYR A 250 -7.40 14.09 -8.45
N LEU A 251 -7.91 12.90 -8.16
CA LEU A 251 -8.49 12.60 -6.86
C LEU A 251 -7.39 12.14 -5.94
N ASP A 252 -7.05 13.01 -5.00
CA ASP A 252 -6.10 12.71 -3.94
C ASP A 252 -6.86 12.29 -2.69
N TYR A 253 -6.49 11.14 -2.14
CA TYR A 253 -7.09 10.68 -0.90
C TYR A 253 -6.27 11.18 0.27
N ASN A 254 -6.85 12.12 1.01
CA ASN A 254 -6.22 12.63 2.23
C ASN A 254 -6.53 11.68 3.39
N TYR A 255 -5.68 10.68 3.59
CA TYR A 255 -5.84 9.68 4.65
C TYR A 255 -6.02 10.27 6.06
N PRO A 256 -5.33 11.36 6.46
CA PRO A 256 -5.55 11.97 7.77
C PRO A 256 -6.94 12.55 7.99
N SER A 257 -7.61 13.02 6.93
CA SER A 257 -8.94 13.61 7.03
C SER A 257 -10.06 12.71 6.55
N ASP A 258 -9.74 11.51 6.05
CA ASP A 258 -10.66 10.59 5.39
C ASP A 258 -11.50 11.28 4.29
N LYS A 259 -10.88 12.22 3.59
CA LYS A 259 -11.53 13.01 2.55
C LYS A 259 -10.81 12.89 1.23
N ARG A 260 -11.59 12.84 0.18
CA ARG A 260 -11.06 12.97 -1.17
C ARG A 260 -10.95 14.45 -1.52
N GLU A 261 -9.77 14.86 -1.93
CA GLU A 261 -9.49 16.19 -2.43
C GLU A 261 -9.35 16.14 -3.94
N VAL A 262 -10.00 17.07 -4.62
CA VAL A 262 -9.88 17.20 -6.08
C VAL A 262 -8.85 18.28 -6.38
N LYS A 263 -7.76 17.88 -7.01
CA LYS A 263 -6.75 18.79 -7.55
C LYS A 263 -6.93 18.91 -9.06
N LEU A 264 -6.75 20.12 -9.58
CA LEU A 264 -6.65 20.34 -11.02
C LEU A 264 -5.16 20.43 -11.36
N VAL A 265 -4.68 19.48 -12.18
CA VAL A 265 -3.25 19.33 -12.45
C VAL A 265 -2.95 19.28 -13.94
N TYR A 266 -1.77 19.74 -14.33
CA TYR A 266 -1.18 19.40 -15.62
C TYR A 266 -0.24 18.20 -15.43
N MET A 267 -0.32 17.25 -16.36
CA MET A 267 0.55 16.07 -16.43
C MET A 267 1.11 15.93 -17.84
N PRO A 268 2.32 15.34 -18.01
CA PRO A 268 2.77 14.93 -19.34
C PRO A 268 1.83 13.89 -19.92
N THR A 269 1.61 13.93 -21.22
CA THR A 269 0.88 12.86 -21.89
C THR A 269 1.72 11.59 -21.92
N SER A 270 1.15 10.44 -21.56
CA SER A 270 1.81 9.13 -21.54
C SER A 270 1.77 8.42 -22.91
N SER A 271 1.81 9.18 -23.99
CA SER A 271 1.78 8.61 -25.34
C SER A 271 3.06 7.83 -25.73
N PHE A 272 4.17 8.07 -25.02
CA PHE A 272 5.44 7.36 -25.19
C PHE A 272 6.21 7.24 -23.88
N TYR A 273 7.08 6.23 -23.79
CA TYR A 273 7.91 5.96 -22.63
C TYR A 273 9.38 6.36 -22.82
N GLY A 274 9.78 6.62 -24.06
CA GLY A 274 11.13 7.01 -24.40
C GLY A 274 11.38 7.07 -25.89
N VAL A 275 12.66 7.25 -26.23
CA VAL A 275 13.15 7.28 -27.63
C VAL A 275 14.31 6.29 -27.74
N HIS A 276 14.24 5.39 -28.71
CA HIS A 276 15.31 4.44 -29.02
C HIS A 276 16.59 5.19 -29.38
N ALA A 277 17.66 4.95 -28.64
CA ALA A 277 18.86 5.74 -28.72
C ALA A 277 19.60 5.64 -30.06
N LEU A 278 19.48 4.50 -30.77
CA LEU A 278 20.16 4.31 -32.08
C LEU A 278 19.30 4.83 -33.24
N THR A 279 18.00 4.51 -33.24
CA THR A 279 17.12 4.78 -34.40
C THR A 279 16.39 6.12 -34.28
N GLY A 280 16.15 6.63 -33.06
CA GLY A 280 15.30 7.80 -32.84
C GLY A 280 13.80 7.51 -32.87
N GLN A 281 13.41 6.22 -32.92
CA GLN A 281 12.01 5.80 -32.90
C GLN A 281 11.44 5.96 -31.49
N TRP A 282 10.14 6.28 -31.43
CA TRP A 282 9.43 6.46 -30.16
C TRP A 282 9.04 5.11 -29.56
N GLN A 283 9.33 4.92 -28.29
CA GLN A 283 8.92 3.75 -27.53
C GLN A 283 7.48 3.93 -27.05
N THR A 284 6.60 3.01 -27.42
CA THR A 284 5.20 2.95 -26.96
C THR A 284 4.92 1.61 -26.29
N ALA A 285 3.73 1.46 -25.72
CA ALA A 285 3.28 0.17 -25.17
C ALA A 285 3.29 -0.97 -26.24
N ASN A 286 3.16 -0.63 -27.52
CA ASN A 286 3.11 -1.59 -28.62
C ASN A 286 4.47 -1.77 -29.34
N GLY A 287 5.55 -1.22 -28.81
CA GLY A 287 6.88 -1.24 -29.38
C GLY A 287 7.33 0.10 -29.94
N PHE A 288 8.30 0.08 -30.88
CA PHE A 288 8.87 1.28 -31.46
C PHE A 288 8.13 1.74 -32.73
N VAL A 289 7.85 3.04 -32.80
CA VAL A 289 7.18 3.68 -33.94
C VAL A 289 8.02 4.84 -34.48
N ALA A 290 7.96 5.07 -35.80
CA ALA A 290 8.78 6.10 -36.44
C ALA A 290 8.29 7.53 -36.16
N GLN A 291 6.98 7.70 -36.03
CA GLN A 291 6.37 9.02 -35.80
C GLN A 291 5.99 9.17 -34.31
N ALA A 292 6.07 10.40 -33.80
CA ALA A 292 5.62 10.70 -32.48
C ALA A 292 4.13 10.30 -32.31
N PRO A 293 3.78 9.54 -31.25
CA PRO A 293 2.40 9.20 -30.99
C PRO A 293 1.56 10.46 -30.77
N SER A 294 0.39 10.51 -31.40
CA SER A 294 -0.55 11.61 -31.19
C SER A 294 -1.25 11.45 -29.84
N VAL A 295 -1.53 12.59 -29.20
CA VAL A 295 -2.38 12.64 -28.01
C VAL A 295 -3.80 12.25 -28.39
N LYS A 296 -4.39 11.29 -27.68
CA LYS A 296 -5.78 10.90 -27.90
C LYS A 296 -6.73 11.97 -27.35
N GLY A 297 -7.68 12.39 -28.15
CA GLY A 297 -8.76 13.26 -27.68
C GLY A 297 -9.73 12.54 -26.74
N VAL A 298 -10.38 13.30 -25.88
CA VAL A 298 -11.42 12.77 -25.00
C VAL A 298 -12.67 12.45 -25.82
N GLU A 299 -12.99 11.17 -25.97
CA GLU A 299 -14.17 10.65 -26.66
C GLU A 299 -15.09 9.97 -25.66
N LYS A 300 -16.24 10.57 -25.36
CA LYS A 300 -17.22 9.99 -24.43
C LYS A 300 -17.80 8.70 -24.98
N LEU A 301 -18.11 7.75 -24.07
CA LEU A 301 -18.75 6.47 -24.43
C LEU A 301 -20.21 6.63 -24.85
N ALA A 302 -20.90 7.63 -24.32
CA ALA A 302 -22.25 8.03 -24.74
C ALA A 302 -22.40 9.55 -24.65
N SER A 303 -23.16 10.15 -25.59
CA SER A 303 -23.45 11.58 -25.60
C SER A 303 -24.47 12.00 -24.54
N GLU A 304 -25.36 11.09 -24.20
CA GLU A 304 -26.47 11.31 -23.28
C GLU A 304 -26.55 10.14 -22.28
N GLN A 305 -27.20 10.37 -21.14
CA GLN A 305 -27.47 9.31 -20.18
C GLN A 305 -28.42 8.29 -20.79
N LEU A 306 -28.06 7.03 -20.71
CA LEU A 306 -28.93 5.93 -21.10
C LEU A 306 -29.82 5.52 -19.92
N ASP A 307 -30.95 4.88 -20.26
CA ASP A 307 -31.85 4.35 -19.25
C ASP A 307 -31.15 3.27 -18.40
N PRO A 308 -31.42 3.24 -17.09
CA PRO A 308 -30.94 2.17 -16.22
C PRO A 308 -31.38 0.78 -16.72
N ARG A 309 -30.56 -0.23 -16.48
CA ARG A 309 -30.81 -1.60 -16.96
C ARG A 309 -32.13 -2.19 -16.45
N LYS A 310 -32.36 -2.14 -15.15
CA LYS A 310 -33.60 -2.66 -14.51
C LYS A 310 -33.86 -1.99 -13.16
N PRO A 311 -34.47 -0.83 -13.11
CA PRO A 311 -34.69 -0.11 -11.88
C PRO A 311 -35.51 -0.89 -10.85
N GLY A 312 -35.09 -0.80 -9.57
CA GLY A 312 -35.88 -1.27 -8.44
C GLY A 312 -35.98 -2.81 -8.31
N MET A 313 -34.92 -3.53 -8.61
CA MET A 313 -34.89 -4.99 -8.46
C MET A 313 -35.16 -5.43 -7.02
N THR A 314 -35.94 -6.53 -6.85
CA THR A 314 -36.08 -7.22 -5.57
C THR A 314 -34.95 -8.24 -5.37
N VAL A 315 -34.83 -8.75 -4.13
CA VAL A 315 -33.82 -9.78 -3.80
C VAL A 315 -34.01 -11.03 -4.67
N GLU A 316 -35.28 -11.46 -4.87
CA GLU A 316 -35.63 -12.64 -5.69
C GLU A 316 -35.22 -12.44 -7.15
N GLU A 317 -35.44 -11.23 -7.70
CA GLU A 317 -35.02 -10.89 -9.06
C GLU A 317 -33.50 -10.84 -9.22
N VAL A 318 -32.77 -10.39 -8.17
CA VAL A 318 -31.31 -10.41 -8.12
C VAL A 318 -30.79 -11.84 -8.09
N GLU A 319 -31.38 -12.75 -7.30
CA GLU A 319 -31.01 -14.16 -7.28
C GLU A 319 -31.23 -14.84 -8.65
N GLU A 320 -32.36 -14.59 -9.30
CA GLU A 320 -32.62 -15.11 -10.64
C GLU A 320 -31.63 -14.58 -11.68
N PHE A 321 -31.34 -13.30 -11.60
CA PHE A 321 -30.33 -12.68 -12.44
C PHE A 321 -28.97 -13.30 -12.19
N ALA A 322 -28.55 -13.46 -10.94
CA ALA A 322 -27.27 -14.07 -10.56
C ALA A 322 -27.13 -15.48 -11.15
N LYS A 323 -28.17 -16.33 -11.02
CA LYS A 323 -28.19 -17.69 -11.62
C LYS A 323 -28.02 -17.68 -13.15
N SER A 324 -28.55 -16.67 -13.82
CA SER A 324 -28.42 -16.54 -15.28
C SER A 324 -27.07 -15.95 -15.71
N PHE A 325 -26.56 -14.96 -14.98
CA PHE A 325 -25.32 -14.25 -15.27
C PHE A 325 -24.07 -15.12 -14.97
N LEU A 326 -24.08 -15.80 -13.83
CA LEU A 326 -22.98 -16.66 -13.38
C LEU A 326 -23.05 -18.11 -13.93
N LYS A 327 -23.91 -18.35 -14.92
CA LYS A 327 -24.11 -19.69 -15.48
C LYS A 327 -22.82 -20.30 -15.97
N VAL A 328 -22.55 -21.51 -15.53
CA VAL A 328 -21.41 -22.33 -15.90
C VAL A 328 -21.89 -23.68 -16.43
N ASP A 329 -21.04 -24.34 -17.21
CA ASP A 329 -21.30 -25.70 -17.67
C ASP A 329 -21.49 -26.64 -16.47
N PRO A 330 -22.67 -27.26 -16.30
CA PRO A 330 -22.98 -28.10 -15.15
C PRO A 330 -22.09 -29.35 -15.05
N ASP A 331 -21.48 -29.79 -16.16
CA ASP A 331 -20.50 -30.89 -16.14
C ASP A 331 -19.13 -30.46 -15.56
N LYS A 332 -18.87 -29.16 -15.44
CA LYS A 332 -17.63 -28.61 -14.90
C LYS A 332 -17.76 -28.15 -13.45
N ALA A 333 -18.86 -27.48 -13.12
CA ALA A 333 -19.10 -26.98 -11.78
C ALA A 333 -20.58 -26.78 -11.49
N LYS A 334 -20.94 -26.77 -10.20
CA LYS A 334 -22.27 -26.42 -9.71
C LYS A 334 -22.25 -25.05 -9.07
N LEU A 335 -23.01 -24.11 -9.62
CA LEU A 335 -23.22 -22.79 -9.03
C LEU A 335 -24.11 -22.89 -7.79
N GLN A 336 -23.70 -22.24 -6.71
CA GLN A 336 -24.48 -22.03 -5.50
C GLN A 336 -24.48 -20.54 -5.18
N ILE A 337 -25.66 -19.92 -5.09
CA ILE A 337 -25.83 -18.57 -4.52
C ILE A 337 -25.95 -18.78 -3.02
N GLU A 338 -25.05 -18.17 -2.26
CA GLU A 338 -24.98 -18.33 -0.80
C GLU A 338 -25.82 -17.30 -0.08
N MET A 339 -25.72 -16.03 -0.52
CA MET A 339 -26.37 -14.91 0.15
C MET A 339 -26.55 -13.73 -0.78
N VAL A 340 -27.60 -12.96 -0.57
CA VAL A 340 -27.82 -11.63 -1.16
C VAL A 340 -28.05 -10.66 -0.02
N ASP A 341 -27.10 -9.76 0.22
CA ASP A 341 -27.16 -8.73 1.26
C ASP A 341 -27.38 -7.35 0.65
N GLU A 342 -28.13 -6.51 1.35
CA GLU A 342 -28.21 -5.09 1.03
C GLU A 342 -27.15 -4.34 1.86
N ARG A 343 -26.39 -3.46 1.19
CA ARG A 343 -25.45 -2.54 1.85
C ARG A 343 -25.50 -1.16 1.21
N GLU A 344 -25.16 -0.15 1.95
CA GLU A 344 -24.94 1.20 1.42
C GLU A 344 -23.46 1.41 1.11
N ASN A 345 -23.16 2.06 -0.03
CA ASN A 345 -21.79 2.43 -0.38
C ASN A 345 -21.47 3.86 0.11
N GLU A 346 -20.19 4.28 -0.03
CA GLU A 346 -19.71 5.61 0.36
C GLU A 346 -20.48 6.78 -0.31
N ASN A 347 -21.15 6.52 -1.43
CA ASN A 347 -21.95 7.51 -2.15
C ASN A 347 -23.41 7.61 -1.66
N GLY A 348 -23.81 6.79 -0.70
CA GLY A 348 -25.19 6.68 -0.22
C GLY A 348 -26.10 5.91 -1.17
N GLU A 349 -25.54 5.03 -2.03
CA GLU A 349 -26.29 4.16 -2.92
C GLU A 349 -26.47 2.79 -2.28
N THR A 350 -27.69 2.25 -2.34
CA THR A 350 -27.97 0.88 -1.89
C THR A 350 -27.52 -0.12 -2.95
N LEU A 351 -26.65 -1.04 -2.57
CA LEU A 351 -26.15 -2.13 -3.40
C LEU A 351 -26.66 -3.47 -2.89
N TYR A 352 -26.89 -4.40 -3.79
CA TYR A 352 -27.00 -5.83 -3.47
C TYR A 352 -25.60 -6.46 -3.64
N SER A 353 -25.07 -7.04 -2.59
CA SER A 353 -23.87 -7.89 -2.61
C SER A 353 -24.30 -9.34 -2.72
N VAL A 354 -24.00 -9.98 -3.83
CA VAL A 354 -24.36 -11.37 -4.13
C VAL A 354 -23.14 -12.27 -3.92
N SER A 355 -23.13 -13.04 -2.85
CA SER A 355 -22.09 -14.04 -2.57
C SER A 355 -22.45 -15.35 -3.25
N TYR A 356 -21.50 -15.92 -3.95
CA TYR A 356 -21.70 -17.19 -4.69
C TYR A 356 -20.45 -18.08 -4.66
N MET A 357 -20.65 -19.36 -4.93
CA MET A 357 -19.61 -20.36 -5.00
C MET A 357 -19.84 -21.33 -6.18
N TYR A 358 -18.79 -21.66 -6.87
CA TYR A 358 -18.73 -22.79 -7.79
C TYR A 358 -18.10 -23.98 -7.08
N MET A 359 -18.84 -25.07 -7.00
CA MET A 359 -18.37 -26.36 -6.46
C MET A 359 -17.98 -27.27 -7.62
N TYR A 360 -16.76 -27.77 -7.63
CA TYR A 360 -16.21 -28.69 -8.64
C TYR A 360 -15.50 -29.88 -7.98
N GLU A 361 -15.12 -30.90 -8.75
CA GLU A 361 -14.70 -32.21 -8.28
C GLU A 361 -13.64 -32.20 -7.17
N ASN A 362 -12.68 -31.26 -7.23
CA ASN A 362 -11.55 -31.21 -6.31
C ASN A 362 -11.52 -29.93 -5.45
N GLY A 363 -12.62 -29.17 -5.38
CA GLY A 363 -12.66 -27.94 -4.60
C GLY A 363 -13.86 -27.06 -4.87
N GLY A 364 -13.72 -25.80 -4.47
CA GLY A 364 -14.68 -24.74 -4.72
C GLY A 364 -13.96 -23.40 -4.87
N SER A 365 -14.53 -22.53 -5.70
CA SER A 365 -14.08 -21.14 -5.87
C SER A 365 -15.28 -20.21 -5.77
N GLY A 366 -15.18 -19.19 -4.90
CA GLY A 366 -16.28 -18.27 -4.62
C GLY A 366 -15.83 -16.83 -4.66
N ALA A 367 -16.80 -15.94 -4.92
CA ALA A 367 -16.63 -14.51 -4.89
C ALA A 367 -17.97 -13.83 -4.56
N SER A 368 -17.96 -12.51 -4.58
CA SER A 368 -19.17 -11.71 -4.61
C SER A 368 -19.14 -10.78 -5.81
N PHE A 369 -20.31 -10.40 -6.29
CA PHE A 369 -20.48 -9.29 -7.23
C PHE A 369 -21.61 -8.35 -6.74
N GLU A 370 -21.61 -7.13 -7.25
CA GLU A 370 -22.48 -6.09 -6.74
C GLU A 370 -23.39 -5.51 -7.81
N ILE A 371 -24.63 -5.23 -7.42
CA ILE A 371 -25.66 -4.63 -8.26
C ILE A 371 -26.22 -3.40 -7.54
N ASN A 372 -26.26 -2.26 -8.22
CA ASN A 372 -26.96 -1.09 -7.72
C ASN A 372 -28.48 -1.35 -7.70
N LYS A 373 -29.10 -1.29 -6.52
CA LYS A 373 -30.53 -1.59 -6.32
C LYS A 373 -31.44 -0.66 -7.13
N ALA A 374 -31.07 0.62 -7.20
CA ALA A 374 -31.88 1.63 -7.89
C ALA A 374 -31.86 1.45 -9.41
N THR A 375 -30.77 0.98 -9.99
CA THR A 375 -30.58 0.89 -11.45
C THR A 375 -30.56 -0.52 -12.00
N GLY A 376 -30.33 -1.54 -11.16
CA GLY A 376 -30.16 -2.94 -11.56
C GLY A 376 -28.88 -3.19 -12.36
N GLU A 377 -27.89 -2.32 -12.22
CA GLU A 377 -26.63 -2.34 -12.96
C GLU A 377 -25.51 -2.96 -12.12
N ILE A 378 -24.61 -3.68 -12.77
CA ILE A 378 -23.46 -4.29 -12.12
C ILE A 378 -22.42 -3.18 -11.83
N THR A 379 -22.06 -3.02 -10.56
CA THR A 379 -21.02 -2.07 -10.14
C THR A 379 -19.67 -2.75 -9.90
N GLN A 380 -19.69 -4.03 -9.47
CA GLN A 380 -18.49 -4.81 -9.29
C GLN A 380 -18.72 -6.27 -9.70
N TYR A 381 -17.80 -6.81 -10.49
CA TYR A 381 -17.77 -8.21 -10.87
C TYR A 381 -16.34 -8.66 -11.11
N TYR A 382 -16.01 -9.87 -10.68
CA TYR A 382 -14.75 -10.53 -10.96
C TYR A 382 -14.97 -12.01 -11.26
N ASP A 383 -14.46 -12.48 -12.40
CA ASP A 383 -14.62 -13.87 -12.84
C ASP A 383 -13.66 -14.80 -12.11
N VAL A 384 -14.20 -15.70 -11.29
CA VAL A 384 -13.45 -16.75 -10.57
C VAL A 384 -13.56 -18.11 -11.25
N SER A 385 -14.27 -18.22 -12.38
CA SER A 385 -14.44 -19.49 -13.09
C SER A 385 -13.13 -20.04 -13.66
N ARG A 386 -12.08 -19.21 -13.76
CA ARG A 386 -10.75 -19.61 -14.22
C ARG A 386 -10.10 -20.70 -13.38
N ASP A 387 -10.47 -20.83 -12.11
CA ASP A 387 -9.89 -21.79 -11.19
C ASP A 387 -10.23 -23.25 -11.59
N PHE A 388 -11.31 -23.44 -12.35
CA PHE A 388 -11.78 -24.76 -12.77
C PHE A 388 -12.12 -24.88 -14.26
N VAL A 389 -12.28 -23.76 -14.97
CA VAL A 389 -12.46 -23.74 -16.43
C VAL A 389 -11.12 -23.46 -17.08
N GLN A 390 -10.44 -24.50 -17.55
CA GLN A 390 -9.25 -24.29 -18.38
C GLN A 390 -9.68 -23.62 -19.69
N SER A 391 -9.04 -22.49 -20.03
CA SER A 391 -9.19 -21.89 -21.36
C SER A 391 -8.71 -22.90 -22.41
N ASP A 392 -9.48 -23.11 -23.45
CA ASP A 392 -9.00 -23.91 -24.58
C ASP A 392 -7.79 -23.18 -25.21
N SER A 393 -6.60 -23.72 -24.98
CA SER A 393 -5.34 -23.15 -25.49
C SER A 393 -5.27 -23.09 -27.02
N LYS A 394 -6.24 -23.67 -27.70
CA LYS A 394 -6.38 -23.67 -29.17
C LYS A 394 -7.43 -22.69 -29.68
N ALA A 395 -8.20 -22.03 -28.79
CA ALA A 395 -9.15 -21.03 -29.21
C ALA A 395 -8.42 -19.85 -29.85
N GLU A 396 -8.96 -19.35 -30.97
CA GLU A 396 -8.42 -18.15 -31.64
C GLU A 396 -8.57 -16.95 -30.73
N LYS A 397 -7.44 -16.31 -30.39
CA LYS A 397 -7.42 -15.13 -29.53
C LYS A 397 -7.93 -13.90 -30.27
N ILE A 398 -8.85 -13.15 -29.66
CA ILE A 398 -9.29 -11.87 -30.20
C ILE A 398 -8.19 -10.82 -30.10
N THR A 399 -8.24 -9.81 -30.97
CA THR A 399 -7.31 -8.67 -30.91
C THR A 399 -7.67 -7.72 -29.76
N LYS A 400 -6.74 -6.86 -29.34
CA LYS A 400 -6.96 -5.82 -28.34
C LYS A 400 -8.10 -4.87 -28.73
N ASP A 401 -8.18 -4.49 -30.01
CA ASP A 401 -9.26 -3.61 -30.50
C ASP A 401 -10.63 -4.31 -30.46
N ALA A 402 -10.67 -5.60 -30.78
CA ALA A 402 -11.90 -6.39 -30.68
C ALA A 402 -12.30 -6.56 -29.18
N ALA A 403 -11.32 -6.69 -28.28
CA ALA A 403 -11.57 -6.76 -26.85
C ALA A 403 -12.07 -5.40 -26.29
N LEU A 404 -11.52 -4.27 -26.77
CA LEU A 404 -12.02 -2.93 -26.39
C LEU A 404 -13.48 -2.72 -26.87
N ALA A 405 -13.80 -3.14 -28.11
CA ALA A 405 -15.17 -3.08 -28.59
C ALA A 405 -16.13 -3.88 -27.69
N LYS A 406 -15.73 -5.11 -27.31
CA LYS A 406 -16.50 -5.93 -26.37
C LYS A 406 -16.61 -5.31 -24.97
N ALA A 407 -15.54 -4.70 -24.45
CA ALA A 407 -15.59 -4.00 -23.16
C ALA A 407 -16.64 -2.87 -23.17
N ILE A 408 -16.71 -2.10 -24.26
CA ILE A 408 -17.73 -1.05 -24.44
C ILE A 408 -19.14 -1.66 -24.55
N ASP A 409 -19.29 -2.79 -25.25
CA ASP A 409 -20.59 -3.48 -25.35
C ASP A 409 -21.04 -4.02 -23.99
N TYR A 410 -20.14 -4.60 -23.21
CA TYR A 410 -20.43 -5.01 -21.82
C TYR A 410 -20.84 -3.84 -20.92
N LEU A 411 -20.20 -2.68 -21.06
CA LEU A 411 -20.61 -1.48 -20.31
C LEU A 411 -22.03 -1.02 -20.71
N LYS A 412 -22.36 -1.05 -22.00
CA LYS A 412 -23.73 -0.72 -22.47
C LYS A 412 -24.78 -1.72 -22.00
N GLU A 413 -24.41 -2.97 -21.81
CA GLU A 413 -25.30 -4.04 -21.36
C GLU A 413 -25.50 -4.03 -19.84
N TRP A 414 -24.39 -3.86 -19.07
CA TRP A 414 -24.38 -4.08 -17.63
C TRP A 414 -24.39 -2.81 -16.77
N ALA A 415 -23.96 -1.66 -17.34
CA ALA A 415 -23.85 -0.39 -16.63
C ALA A 415 -24.22 0.83 -17.51
N PRO A 416 -25.33 0.79 -18.29
CA PRO A 416 -25.64 1.81 -19.28
C PRO A 416 -25.79 3.22 -18.70
N SER A 417 -26.36 3.39 -17.50
CA SER A 417 -26.62 4.72 -16.95
C SER A 417 -25.34 5.46 -16.49
N TYR A 418 -24.24 4.74 -16.28
CA TYR A 418 -22.97 5.33 -15.87
C TYR A 418 -22.16 5.91 -17.04
N ILE A 419 -22.20 5.27 -18.23
CA ILE A 419 -21.23 5.49 -19.32
C ILE A 419 -21.22 6.89 -19.93
N HIS A 420 -22.29 7.68 -19.79
CA HIS A 420 -22.37 9.04 -20.33
C HIS A 420 -21.35 10.00 -19.68
N ASN A 421 -20.87 9.67 -18.47
CA ASN A 421 -19.85 10.43 -17.74
C ASN A 421 -18.42 9.94 -18.01
N TYR A 422 -18.25 8.89 -18.81
CA TYR A 422 -16.94 8.25 -19.00
C TYR A 422 -16.51 8.31 -20.47
N ALA A 423 -15.19 8.30 -20.68
CA ALA A 423 -14.58 8.33 -22.01
C ALA A 423 -13.90 7.00 -22.36
N LYS A 424 -13.60 6.80 -23.64
CA LYS A 424 -12.71 5.73 -24.10
C LYS A 424 -11.33 5.85 -23.43
N PRO A 425 -10.58 4.75 -23.31
CA PRO A 425 -9.23 4.78 -22.75
C PRO A 425 -8.34 5.79 -23.47
N LEU A 426 -7.75 6.71 -22.69
CA LEU A 426 -6.82 7.71 -23.21
C LEU A 426 -5.41 7.15 -23.36
N GLU A 427 -5.07 6.17 -22.56
CA GLU A 427 -3.76 5.55 -22.50
C GLU A 427 -3.83 4.11 -23.00
N ASP A 428 -2.80 3.69 -23.73
CA ASP A 428 -2.65 2.29 -24.14
C ASP A 428 -1.96 1.48 -23.03
N TYR A 429 -2.52 1.51 -21.83
CA TYR A 429 -2.09 0.58 -20.80
C TYR A 429 -2.45 -0.84 -21.24
N GLY A 430 -1.50 -1.49 -21.88
CA GLY A 430 -1.54 -2.91 -22.08
C GLY A 430 -1.21 -3.60 -20.76
N TYR A 431 -2.13 -3.62 -19.82
CA TYR A 431 -2.06 -4.66 -18.80
C TYR A 431 -2.52 -5.97 -19.44
N ASP A 432 -1.61 -6.60 -20.15
CA ASP A 432 -1.69 -8.02 -20.41
C ASP A 432 -1.27 -8.73 -19.08
N ASN A 433 -2.18 -8.72 -18.11
CA ASN A 433 -1.97 -9.47 -16.89
C ASN A 433 -2.08 -10.95 -17.24
N TYR A 434 -0.92 -11.58 -17.46
CA TYR A 434 -0.78 -13.02 -17.65
C TYR A 434 -1.23 -13.61 -18.99
N GLY A 435 -1.16 -12.85 -20.09
CA GLY A 435 -1.29 -13.40 -21.45
C GLY A 435 -2.69 -13.87 -21.88
N ASN A 436 -3.72 -13.75 -21.00
CA ASN A 436 -5.05 -14.29 -21.26
C ASN A 436 -6.20 -13.29 -21.18
N GLN A 437 -5.92 -12.01 -20.94
CA GLN A 437 -6.95 -10.96 -20.87
C GLN A 437 -6.40 -9.57 -21.22
N TYR A 438 -7.29 -8.69 -21.64
CA TYR A 438 -7.04 -7.27 -21.89
C TYR A 438 -7.76 -6.43 -20.84
N GLY A 439 -7.07 -5.48 -20.20
CA GLY A 439 -7.64 -4.53 -19.25
C GLY A 439 -7.83 -3.15 -19.89
N PHE A 440 -8.95 -2.50 -19.60
CA PHE A 440 -9.28 -1.16 -20.09
C PHE A 440 -9.76 -0.29 -18.95
N SER A 441 -9.17 0.90 -18.81
CA SER A 441 -9.59 1.94 -17.89
C SER A 441 -10.31 3.04 -18.64
N PHE A 442 -11.56 3.30 -18.29
CA PHE A 442 -12.41 4.32 -18.88
C PHE A 442 -12.52 5.48 -17.89
N PRO A 443 -11.80 6.60 -18.12
CA PRO A 443 -11.77 7.70 -17.18
C PRO A 443 -13.10 8.46 -17.16
N ARG A 444 -13.52 8.91 -15.97
CA ARG A 444 -14.62 9.87 -15.82
C ARG A 444 -14.25 11.19 -16.51
N VAL A 445 -15.23 11.89 -17.03
CA VAL A 445 -15.06 13.19 -17.66
C VAL A 445 -15.98 14.22 -17.01
N VAL A 446 -15.39 15.22 -16.41
CA VAL A 446 -16.09 16.33 -15.75
C VAL A 446 -15.64 17.65 -16.41
N ASN A 447 -16.57 18.50 -16.81
CA ASN A 447 -16.27 19.76 -17.52
C ASN A 447 -15.37 19.57 -18.78
N GLY A 448 -15.45 18.42 -19.45
CA GLY A 448 -14.58 18.07 -20.58
C GLY A 448 -13.17 17.60 -20.19
N ILE A 449 -12.86 17.52 -18.90
CA ILE A 449 -11.55 17.17 -18.37
C ILE A 449 -11.60 15.73 -17.81
N PRO A 450 -10.64 14.86 -18.15
CA PRO A 450 -10.54 13.52 -17.59
C PRO A 450 -10.18 13.56 -16.11
N VAL A 451 -10.68 12.58 -15.35
CA VAL A 451 -10.42 12.42 -13.92
C VAL A 451 -9.49 11.21 -13.74
N VAL A 452 -8.43 11.37 -12.97
CA VAL A 452 -7.56 10.30 -12.49
C VAL A 452 -8.01 9.91 -11.09
N GLY A 453 -8.20 8.60 -10.85
CA GLY A 453 -8.71 8.08 -9.58
C GLY A 453 -10.23 7.88 -9.54
N ASP A 454 -10.92 8.09 -10.68
CA ASP A 454 -12.34 7.77 -10.87
C ASP A 454 -12.53 7.19 -12.27
N GLU A 455 -12.41 5.88 -12.38
CA GLU A 455 -12.49 5.16 -13.65
C GLU A 455 -13.43 3.98 -13.56
N ILE A 456 -14.00 3.59 -14.70
CA ILE A 456 -14.56 2.25 -14.86
C ILE A 456 -13.46 1.35 -15.42
N TYR A 457 -13.20 0.25 -14.74
CA TYR A 457 -12.27 -0.78 -15.20
C TYR A 457 -13.03 -1.97 -15.78
N VAL A 458 -12.65 -2.40 -16.98
CA VAL A 458 -13.19 -3.63 -17.61
C VAL A 458 -12.06 -4.51 -18.08
N SER A 459 -12.10 -5.78 -17.71
CA SER A 459 -11.19 -6.78 -18.27
C SER A 459 -11.95 -7.80 -19.13
N VAL A 460 -11.39 -8.10 -20.29
CA VAL A 460 -11.94 -9.01 -21.30
C VAL A 460 -10.92 -10.10 -21.60
N GLY A 461 -11.35 -11.35 -21.52
CA GLY A 461 -10.51 -12.49 -21.86
C GLY A 461 -10.10 -12.48 -23.34
N THR A 462 -8.99 -13.15 -23.67
CA THR A 462 -8.59 -13.34 -25.08
C THR A 462 -9.60 -14.17 -25.87
N ASP A 463 -10.53 -14.86 -25.21
CA ASP A 463 -11.70 -15.54 -25.76
C ASP A 463 -12.91 -14.60 -25.96
N GLY A 464 -12.78 -13.34 -25.57
CA GLY A 464 -13.82 -12.32 -25.64
C GLY A 464 -14.83 -12.32 -24.51
N SER A 465 -14.65 -13.12 -23.46
CA SER A 465 -15.54 -13.15 -22.28
C SER A 465 -15.26 -11.98 -21.33
N LEU A 466 -16.28 -11.52 -20.60
CA LEU A 466 -16.11 -10.57 -19.50
C LEU A 466 -15.36 -11.26 -18.35
N ARG A 467 -14.26 -10.66 -17.90
CA ARG A 467 -13.43 -11.16 -16.78
C ARG A 467 -13.51 -10.30 -15.54
N GLY A 468 -13.81 -9.03 -15.71
CA GLY A 468 -13.98 -8.10 -14.60
C GLY A 468 -14.66 -6.82 -15.05
N LEU A 469 -15.44 -6.25 -14.15
CA LEU A 469 -16.04 -4.93 -14.27
C LEU A 469 -16.00 -4.29 -12.88
N ASN A 470 -15.50 -3.08 -12.80
CA ASN A 470 -15.48 -2.33 -11.54
C ASN A 470 -15.75 -0.85 -11.84
N ILE A 471 -16.77 -0.29 -11.19
CA ILE A 471 -17.15 1.12 -11.28
C ILE A 471 -16.73 1.80 -9.99
N ASN A 472 -15.65 2.57 -10.07
CA ASN A 472 -15.14 3.34 -8.93
C ASN A 472 -15.60 4.80 -9.03
N GLN A 473 -16.93 5.01 -9.10
CA GLN A 473 -17.48 6.36 -9.17
C GLN A 473 -17.47 7.00 -7.78
N GLN A 474 -16.91 8.21 -7.69
CA GLN A 474 -16.86 8.98 -6.46
C GLN A 474 -17.86 10.13 -6.47
N LYS A 475 -18.57 10.32 -5.33
CA LYS A 475 -19.43 11.47 -5.13
C LYS A 475 -18.59 12.68 -4.73
N ILE A 476 -18.42 13.60 -5.65
CA ILE A 476 -17.65 14.83 -5.47
C ILE A 476 -18.57 16.03 -5.65
N ASP A 477 -18.69 16.84 -4.61
CA ASP A 477 -19.58 18.01 -4.62
C ASP A 477 -18.97 19.22 -5.29
N ASN A 478 -17.64 19.38 -5.21
CA ASN A 478 -16.93 20.57 -5.68
C ASN A 478 -15.76 20.23 -6.56
N TRP A 479 -15.77 20.76 -7.78
CA TRP A 479 -14.68 20.63 -8.75
C TRP A 479 -13.97 21.97 -8.95
N PRO A 480 -12.63 22.03 -8.88
CA PRO A 480 -11.88 23.24 -9.19
C PRO A 480 -12.23 23.80 -10.57
N SER A 481 -12.37 25.12 -10.66
CA SER A 481 -12.75 25.75 -11.92
C SER A 481 -11.60 25.75 -12.93
N VAL A 482 -11.83 25.17 -14.10
CA VAL A 482 -10.89 25.14 -15.22
C VAL A 482 -10.49 26.55 -15.69
N SER A 483 -11.39 27.54 -15.59
CA SER A 483 -11.13 28.92 -16.02
C SER A 483 -10.07 29.64 -15.19
N LYS A 484 -9.68 29.07 -14.03
CA LYS A 484 -8.63 29.62 -13.16
C LYS A 484 -7.28 28.97 -13.40
N ALA A 485 -7.20 27.97 -14.28
CA ALA A 485 -5.95 27.27 -14.58
C ALA A 485 -4.97 28.21 -15.32
N VAL A 486 -3.68 28.07 -15.02
CA VAL A 486 -2.62 28.65 -15.86
C VAL A 486 -2.73 28.08 -17.27
N SER A 487 -2.16 28.75 -18.25
CA SER A 487 -2.23 28.26 -19.62
C SER A 487 -1.44 26.93 -19.80
N ALA A 488 -1.88 26.09 -20.72
CA ALA A 488 -1.16 24.87 -21.07
C ALA A 488 0.27 25.15 -21.56
N ASP A 489 0.48 26.29 -22.26
CA ASP A 489 1.82 26.71 -22.69
C ASP A 489 2.74 26.98 -21.50
N LYS A 490 2.22 27.62 -20.43
CA LYS A 490 3.00 27.86 -19.20
C LYS A 490 3.35 26.55 -18.48
N ALA A 491 2.42 25.63 -18.41
CA ALA A 491 2.69 24.30 -17.84
C ALA A 491 3.71 23.55 -18.70
N LYS A 492 3.56 23.57 -20.02
CA LYS A 492 4.51 22.95 -20.96
C LYS A 492 5.92 23.54 -20.81
N GLU A 493 6.05 24.85 -20.62
CA GLU A 493 7.33 25.50 -20.36
C GLU A 493 7.97 24.95 -19.07
N THR A 494 7.23 24.90 -17.96
CA THR A 494 7.72 24.38 -16.69
C THR A 494 8.21 22.94 -16.80
N PHE A 495 7.44 22.05 -17.45
CA PHE A 495 7.87 20.68 -17.71
C PHE A 495 9.08 20.62 -18.64
N SER A 496 9.11 21.44 -19.71
CA SER A 496 10.20 21.44 -20.67
C SER A 496 11.53 21.88 -20.04
N ASP A 497 11.50 22.84 -19.13
CA ASP A 497 12.69 23.32 -18.40
C ASP A 497 13.24 22.24 -17.47
N ALA A 498 12.35 21.48 -16.81
CA ALA A 498 12.70 20.38 -15.93
C ALA A 498 13.04 19.07 -16.65
N LEU A 499 12.73 18.96 -17.96
CA LEU A 499 12.90 17.74 -18.74
C LEU A 499 14.38 17.36 -18.88
N LYS A 500 14.70 16.16 -18.45
CA LYS A 500 15.96 15.46 -18.64
C LYS A 500 15.72 14.14 -19.33
N LEU A 501 16.79 13.56 -19.87
CA LEU A 501 16.74 12.23 -20.45
C LEU A 501 17.64 11.29 -19.63
N LYS A 502 17.08 10.15 -19.24
CA LYS A 502 17.82 9.06 -18.60
C LYS A 502 18.09 7.98 -19.61
N LEU A 503 19.37 7.75 -19.93
CA LEU A 503 19.74 6.63 -20.81
C LEU A 503 19.63 5.33 -20.03
N GLN A 504 18.89 4.36 -20.56
CA GLN A 504 18.70 3.07 -19.93
C GLN A 504 18.50 1.96 -20.95
N TYR A 505 18.78 0.74 -20.56
CA TYR A 505 18.39 -0.45 -21.29
C TYR A 505 16.98 -0.89 -20.86
N THR A 506 16.13 -1.18 -21.83
CA THR A 506 14.78 -1.67 -21.57
C THR A 506 14.50 -2.90 -22.43
N LYS A 507 13.80 -3.88 -21.87
CA LYS A 507 13.36 -5.07 -22.59
C LYS A 507 11.93 -4.83 -23.04
N GLN A 508 11.62 -5.09 -24.32
CA GLN A 508 10.24 -5.11 -24.78
C GLN A 508 9.58 -6.44 -24.37
N ASP A 509 8.32 -6.35 -23.95
CA ASP A 509 7.50 -7.54 -23.66
C ASP A 509 7.11 -8.23 -24.98
N LYS A 510 8.08 -8.90 -25.58
CA LYS A 510 7.85 -9.85 -26.67
C LYS A 510 8.21 -11.22 -26.15
N GLU A 511 7.30 -12.18 -26.31
CA GLU A 511 7.58 -13.60 -26.04
C GLU A 511 8.93 -13.97 -26.66
N ASP A 512 9.82 -14.56 -25.85
CA ASP A 512 11.16 -15.05 -26.24
C ASP A 512 12.23 -14.00 -26.59
N SER A 513 12.00 -12.70 -26.46
CA SER A 513 13.08 -11.72 -26.64
C SER A 513 14.01 -11.69 -25.44
N ASN A 514 15.30 -11.91 -25.66
CA ASN A 514 16.38 -11.67 -24.69
C ASN A 514 17.19 -10.41 -25.01
N HIS A 515 16.67 -9.55 -25.91
CA HIS A 515 17.33 -8.34 -26.33
C HIS A 515 16.89 -7.13 -25.51
N TYR A 516 17.85 -6.28 -25.16
CA TYR A 516 17.66 -5.01 -24.47
C TYR A 516 17.97 -3.86 -25.40
N ASP A 517 16.95 -3.07 -25.68
CA ASP A 517 17.04 -1.86 -26.48
C ASP A 517 17.60 -0.72 -25.64
N LEU A 518 18.46 0.11 -26.23
CA LEU A 518 18.99 1.31 -25.60
C LEU A 518 18.03 2.48 -25.80
N VAL A 519 17.49 3.04 -24.73
CA VAL A 519 16.42 4.04 -24.76
C VAL A 519 16.75 5.25 -23.91
N TYR A 520 16.46 6.44 -24.41
CA TYR A 520 16.37 7.67 -23.66
C TYR A 520 14.97 7.83 -23.10
N ALA A 521 14.80 7.67 -21.78
CA ALA A 521 13.53 7.84 -21.09
C ALA A 521 13.42 9.25 -20.50
N PRO A 522 12.27 9.96 -20.63
CA PRO A 522 12.08 11.27 -20.05
C PRO A 522 11.98 11.19 -18.52
N SER A 523 12.54 12.17 -17.84
CA SER A 523 12.40 12.43 -16.40
C SER A 523 12.29 13.93 -16.17
N TYR A 524 11.75 14.35 -15.04
CA TYR A 524 11.53 15.76 -14.74
C TYR A 524 12.21 16.12 -13.42
N GLU A 525 13.25 16.92 -13.50
CA GLU A 525 14.06 17.33 -12.35
C GLU A 525 13.21 18.16 -11.37
N GLY A 526 13.31 17.84 -10.08
CA GLY A 526 12.57 18.52 -9.01
C GLY A 526 11.11 18.08 -8.84
N SER A 527 10.59 17.19 -9.69
CA SER A 527 9.25 16.64 -9.57
C SER A 527 9.25 15.25 -8.95
N ILE A 528 8.32 14.98 -8.04
CA ILE A 528 8.11 13.65 -7.46
C ILE A 528 7.04 12.89 -8.27
N TYR A 529 5.91 13.55 -8.59
CA TYR A 529 4.76 12.91 -9.23
C TYR A 529 4.53 13.32 -10.69
N ASN A 530 5.42 14.10 -11.28
CA ASN A 530 5.26 14.66 -12.63
C ASN A 530 3.93 15.43 -12.78
N GLN A 531 3.55 16.18 -11.76
CA GLN A 531 2.31 16.94 -11.71
C GLN A 531 2.56 18.40 -11.35
N ILE A 532 1.96 19.31 -12.10
CA ILE A 532 1.92 20.75 -11.80
C ILE A 532 0.50 21.09 -11.37
N ASP A 533 0.35 21.72 -10.21
CA ASP A 533 -0.93 22.31 -9.79
C ASP A 533 -1.36 23.38 -10.80
N ALA A 534 -2.48 23.16 -11.45
CA ALA A 534 -2.93 24.00 -12.54
C ALA A 534 -3.39 25.41 -12.08
N LEU A 535 -3.69 25.60 -10.81
CA LEU A 535 -4.11 26.90 -10.27
C LEU A 535 -2.93 27.77 -9.90
N THR A 536 -1.80 27.18 -9.52
CA THR A 536 -0.60 27.90 -9.07
C THR A 536 0.55 27.86 -10.06
N GLY A 537 0.58 26.87 -10.98
CA GLY A 537 1.67 26.64 -11.90
C GLY A 537 2.93 26.05 -11.25
N LYS A 538 2.83 25.55 -10.01
CA LYS A 538 3.95 24.95 -9.26
C LYS A 538 3.83 23.42 -9.24
N TRP A 539 4.95 22.75 -8.99
CA TRP A 539 4.94 21.29 -8.73
C TRP A 539 4.02 20.96 -7.55
N VAL A 540 3.20 19.91 -7.69
CA VAL A 540 2.32 19.42 -6.62
C VAL A 540 3.15 18.91 -5.44
N SER A 541 4.28 18.26 -5.73
CA SER A 541 5.31 17.89 -4.76
C SER A 541 6.67 18.11 -5.38
N SER A 542 7.56 18.74 -4.66
CA SER A 542 8.92 19.05 -5.07
C SER A 542 9.91 18.25 -4.24
N ALA A 543 10.97 17.75 -4.87
CA ALA A 543 12.08 17.12 -4.17
C ALA A 543 12.75 18.07 -3.17
N ASP A 544 12.73 19.39 -3.45
CA ASP A 544 13.26 20.42 -2.55
C ASP A 544 12.43 20.56 -1.28
N ASP A 545 11.12 20.29 -1.33
CA ASP A 545 10.24 20.35 -0.16
C ASP A 545 10.58 19.28 0.88
N SER A 546 11.18 18.17 0.47
CA SER A 546 11.59 17.10 1.38
C SER A 546 12.94 17.35 2.07
N ASN A 547 13.85 18.08 1.43
CA ASN A 547 15.22 18.25 1.89
C ASN A 547 15.48 19.58 2.61
N ASN A 548 14.63 20.61 2.44
CA ASN A 548 14.81 21.96 2.96
C ASN A 548 13.66 22.44 3.86
N LYS A 549 12.91 21.53 4.50
CA LYS A 549 11.87 21.96 5.44
C LYS A 549 12.50 22.75 6.60
N PRO A 550 11.97 23.96 6.94
CA PRO A 550 12.37 24.66 8.13
C PRO A 550 12.23 23.77 9.34
N GLN A 551 13.22 23.82 10.24
CA GLN A 551 13.24 23.01 11.44
C GLN A 551 12.76 23.79 12.66
N ILE A 552 12.17 23.09 13.62
CA ILE A 552 11.81 23.62 14.93
C ILE A 552 13.09 23.69 15.78
N SER A 553 13.35 24.87 16.35
CA SER A 553 14.43 25.06 17.32
C SER A 553 13.88 24.93 18.73
N HIS A 554 14.50 24.08 19.56
CA HIS A 554 14.17 23.95 20.98
C HIS A 554 15.39 23.49 21.78
N PRO A 555 15.61 23.99 23.01
CA PRO A 555 16.85 23.70 23.76
C PRO A 555 17.08 22.21 24.08
N THR A 556 16.00 21.43 24.29
CA THR A 556 16.08 20.06 24.81
C THR A 556 15.27 19.04 24.03
N ALA A 557 14.40 19.43 23.12
CA ALA A 557 13.50 18.54 22.39
C ALA A 557 13.49 18.78 20.88
N ALA A 558 14.51 19.49 20.34
CA ALA A 558 14.56 19.82 18.91
C ALA A 558 14.58 18.57 18.02
N GLU A 559 15.30 17.52 18.43
CA GLU A 559 15.42 16.29 17.67
C GLU A 559 14.09 15.55 17.60
N GLU A 560 13.37 15.42 18.73
CA GLU A 560 12.08 14.76 18.84
C GLU A 560 10.99 15.51 18.04
N LEU A 561 10.94 16.83 18.20
CA LEU A 561 9.98 17.68 17.48
C LEU A 561 10.20 17.59 15.96
N ASN A 562 11.43 17.68 15.49
CA ASN A 562 11.74 17.56 14.08
C ASN A 562 11.54 16.15 13.54
N TYR A 563 11.75 15.12 14.36
CA TYR A 563 11.40 13.76 13.98
C TYR A 563 9.89 13.60 13.80
N LEU A 564 9.05 14.08 14.74
CA LEU A 564 7.59 14.06 14.58
C LEU A 564 7.12 14.88 13.38
N LEU A 565 7.76 16.03 13.11
CA LEU A 565 7.49 16.85 11.93
C LEU A 565 7.81 16.10 10.64
N ALA A 566 8.96 15.44 10.57
CA ALA A 566 9.38 14.64 9.41
C ALA A 566 8.49 13.42 9.16
N GLN A 567 7.93 12.83 10.23
CA GLN A 567 6.98 11.72 10.14
C GLN A 567 5.52 12.18 9.89
N ASN A 568 5.26 13.46 9.66
CA ASN A 568 3.92 14.06 9.52
C ASN A 568 2.98 13.82 10.73
N VAL A 569 3.54 13.50 11.89
CA VAL A 569 2.81 13.36 13.16
C VAL A 569 2.51 14.72 13.76
N LEU A 570 3.50 15.60 13.78
CA LEU A 570 3.36 17.01 14.18
C LEU A 570 3.18 17.88 12.93
N GLU A 571 2.08 18.62 12.88
CA GLU A 571 1.78 19.55 11.78
C GLU A 571 1.93 20.98 12.26
N VAL A 572 2.87 21.72 11.67
CA VAL A 572 3.15 23.11 12.02
C VAL A 572 3.23 23.94 10.74
N LYS A 573 2.52 25.07 10.70
CA LYS A 573 2.50 25.95 9.53
C LYS A 573 3.86 26.62 9.27
N ASP A 574 4.53 27.06 10.32
CA ASP A 574 5.84 27.70 10.27
C ASP A 574 6.75 27.13 11.38
N PRO A 575 7.52 26.07 11.05
CA PRO A 575 8.40 25.44 12.02
C PRO A 575 9.48 26.38 12.59
N ALA A 576 9.96 27.35 11.81
CA ALA A 576 11.04 28.25 12.24
C ALA A 576 10.60 29.22 13.36
N SER A 577 9.32 29.58 13.40
CA SER A 577 8.74 30.47 14.43
C SER A 577 7.91 29.73 15.48
N PHE A 578 7.86 28.40 15.41
CA PHE A 578 7.03 27.60 16.30
C PHE A 578 7.56 27.58 17.75
N ASN A 579 6.72 27.99 18.70
CA ASN A 579 7.05 27.92 20.13
C ASN A 579 6.57 26.58 20.72
N ALA A 580 7.48 25.63 20.89
CA ALA A 580 7.18 24.30 21.41
C ALA A 580 6.90 24.26 22.93
N ASP A 581 7.20 25.32 23.67
CA ASP A 581 6.84 25.46 25.09
C ASP A 581 5.38 25.86 25.32
N THR A 582 4.64 26.15 24.24
CA THR A 582 3.21 26.44 24.35
C THR A 582 2.44 25.23 24.87
N ALA A 583 1.52 25.46 25.81
CA ALA A 583 0.64 24.41 26.33
C ALA A 583 -0.26 23.86 25.22
N ILE A 584 -0.29 22.54 25.10
CA ILE A 584 -1.09 21.84 24.07
C ILE A 584 -2.53 21.64 24.54
N THR A 585 -3.48 21.72 23.59
CA THR A 585 -4.88 21.34 23.85
C THR A 585 -5.05 19.84 23.86
N LYS A 586 -6.14 19.34 24.52
CA LYS A 586 -6.50 17.91 24.53
C LYS A 586 -6.74 17.36 23.14
N GLY A 587 -7.40 18.14 22.27
CA GLY A 587 -7.66 17.75 20.89
C GLY A 587 -6.37 17.55 20.05
N GLU A 588 -5.47 18.53 20.13
CA GLU A 588 -4.18 18.44 19.39
C GLU A 588 -3.27 17.35 19.97
N ALA A 589 -3.23 17.19 21.30
CA ALA A 589 -2.46 16.12 21.93
C ALA A 589 -2.96 14.74 21.52
N LEU A 590 -4.28 14.54 21.50
CA LEU A 590 -4.89 13.30 21.07
C LEU A 590 -4.56 12.99 19.60
N LYS A 591 -4.64 13.99 18.73
CA LYS A 591 -4.26 13.88 17.32
C LYS A 591 -2.80 13.41 17.15
N ILE A 592 -1.86 14.02 17.87
CA ILE A 592 -0.43 13.64 17.84
C ILE A 592 -0.25 12.21 18.35
N ILE A 593 -0.84 11.85 19.49
CA ILE A 593 -0.72 10.51 20.06
C ILE A 593 -1.25 9.46 19.08
N LEU A 594 -2.45 9.64 18.53
CA LEU A 594 -3.04 8.65 17.64
C LEU A 594 -2.28 8.53 16.32
N LYS A 595 -1.87 9.66 15.71
CA LYS A 595 -0.99 9.63 14.53
C LYS A 595 0.32 8.91 14.77
N SER A 596 0.84 8.96 16.00
CA SER A 596 2.06 8.26 16.40
C SER A 596 1.91 6.75 16.48
N LEU A 597 0.69 6.26 16.69
CA LEU A 597 0.41 4.86 17.02
C LEU A 597 -0.31 4.09 15.94
N THR A 598 -0.86 4.79 14.93
CA THR A 598 -1.67 4.17 13.88
C THR A 598 -1.14 4.54 12.49
N TYR A 599 -1.53 3.76 11.48
CA TYR A 599 -1.19 4.03 10.07
C TYR A 599 -1.96 5.22 9.46
N GLY A 600 -2.45 6.15 10.26
CA GLY A 600 -3.19 7.31 9.77
C GLY A 600 -4.62 7.03 9.32
N TYR A 601 -5.12 5.84 9.60
CA TYR A 601 -6.43 5.40 9.16
C TYR A 601 -7.46 5.69 10.26
N TYR A 602 -8.13 6.83 10.16
CA TYR A 602 -9.12 7.26 11.14
C TYR A 602 -10.58 6.94 10.76
N GLY A 603 -10.81 6.21 9.67
CA GLY A 603 -12.09 6.17 8.97
C GLY A 603 -12.79 4.82 8.76
N TYR A 604 -12.36 3.69 9.34
CA TYR A 604 -13.19 2.48 9.29
C TYR A 604 -14.00 2.28 10.56
N GLY A 605 -15.06 3.05 10.72
CA GLY A 605 -16.28 2.54 11.32
C GLY A 605 -17.15 2.02 10.18
N ASN A 606 -17.72 0.83 10.29
CA ASN A 606 -18.84 0.44 9.45
C ASN A 606 -19.84 1.59 9.46
N GLU A 607 -20.20 2.13 8.28
CA GLU A 607 -21.10 3.28 8.15
C GLU A 607 -22.51 3.05 8.74
N GLU A 608 -22.80 1.83 9.17
CA GLU A 608 -24.10 1.46 9.77
C GLU A 608 -24.27 1.95 11.22
N GLU A 609 -23.22 2.35 11.95
CA GLU A 609 -23.33 2.87 13.30
C GLU A 609 -22.46 4.11 13.49
N THR A 610 -23.03 5.29 13.27
CA THR A 610 -22.45 6.56 13.73
C THR A 610 -22.50 6.60 15.25
N TYR A 611 -21.44 6.12 15.90
CA TYR A 611 -21.27 6.28 17.33
C TYR A 611 -20.95 7.74 17.62
N GLN A 612 -21.67 8.32 18.56
CA GLN A 612 -21.33 9.61 19.12
C GLN A 612 -21.04 9.45 20.59
N SER A 613 -19.76 9.35 20.94
CA SER A 613 -19.31 9.11 22.30
C SER A 613 -19.38 10.35 23.19
N PHE A 614 -19.49 11.55 22.61
CA PHE A 614 -19.59 12.83 23.29
C PHE A 614 -20.60 13.75 22.59
N ASN A 615 -21.51 14.37 23.34
CA ASN A 615 -22.60 15.20 22.78
C ASN A 615 -22.08 16.43 22.01
N ASN A 616 -20.92 16.96 22.36
CA ASN A 616 -20.31 18.12 21.71
C ASN A 616 -19.38 17.78 20.55
N ILE A 617 -19.20 16.50 20.20
CA ILE A 617 -18.36 16.03 19.09
C ILE A 617 -19.23 15.25 18.12
N ASP A 618 -19.92 15.95 17.25
CA ASP A 618 -20.77 15.36 16.22
C ASP A 618 -19.94 14.90 14.98
N PRO A 619 -20.52 14.11 14.05
CA PRO A 619 -19.82 13.64 12.85
C PRO A 619 -19.25 14.74 11.94
N LYS A 620 -19.67 16.01 12.11
CA LYS A 620 -19.17 17.17 11.36
C LYS A 620 -17.98 17.84 12.06
N HIS A 621 -17.73 17.48 13.32
CA HIS A 621 -16.63 18.06 14.08
C HIS A 621 -15.26 17.62 13.50
N PRO A 622 -14.28 18.53 13.30
CA PRO A 622 -13.00 18.20 12.67
C PRO A 622 -12.21 17.08 13.38
N LEU A 623 -12.43 16.90 14.67
CA LEU A 623 -11.77 15.87 15.48
C LEU A 623 -12.65 14.63 15.75
N TYR A 624 -13.82 14.52 15.10
CA TYR A 624 -14.76 13.42 15.34
C TYR A 624 -14.08 12.05 15.18
N GLY A 625 -13.46 11.78 14.03
CA GLY A 625 -12.80 10.50 13.76
C GLY A 625 -11.67 10.18 14.76
N ILE A 626 -10.91 11.20 15.16
CA ILE A 626 -9.83 11.06 16.15
C ILE A 626 -10.38 10.72 17.53
N VAL A 627 -11.44 11.41 17.96
CA VAL A 627 -12.06 11.21 19.28
C VAL A 627 -12.73 9.84 19.36
N GLU A 628 -13.49 9.44 18.34
CA GLU A 628 -14.11 8.11 18.30
C GLU A 628 -13.06 6.99 18.22
N GLN A 629 -11.97 7.20 17.48
CA GLN A 629 -10.84 6.26 17.47
C GLN A 629 -10.20 6.13 18.86
N ALA A 630 -10.03 7.25 19.58
CA ALA A 630 -9.49 7.23 20.94
C ALA A 630 -10.40 6.46 21.91
N VAL A 631 -11.72 6.55 21.73
CA VAL A 631 -12.68 5.77 22.52
C VAL A 631 -12.57 4.28 22.18
N ARG A 632 -12.55 3.92 20.90
CA ARG A 632 -12.36 2.51 20.48
C ARG A 632 -11.06 1.91 21.01
N MET A 633 -9.99 2.68 21.03
CA MET A 633 -8.70 2.28 21.57
C MET A 633 -8.71 2.22 23.12
N GLY A 634 -9.75 2.75 23.77
CA GLY A 634 -9.89 2.83 25.21
C GLY A 634 -9.02 3.91 25.86
N VAL A 635 -8.50 4.85 25.08
CA VAL A 635 -7.75 6.03 25.59
C VAL A 635 -8.72 7.00 26.28
N LEU A 636 -9.85 7.25 25.64
CA LEU A 636 -10.96 8.01 26.20
C LEU A 636 -12.10 7.08 26.64
N GLN A 637 -12.91 7.56 27.58
CA GLN A 637 -14.16 6.93 27.98
C GLN A 637 -15.33 7.83 27.53
N PRO A 638 -16.43 7.27 26.98
CA PRO A 638 -17.60 8.05 26.63
C PRO A 638 -18.12 8.87 27.82
N ALA A 639 -18.52 10.10 27.55
CA ALA A 639 -19.07 11.03 28.55
C ALA A 639 -20.00 12.06 27.88
N ASP A 640 -20.63 12.94 28.66
CA ASP A 640 -21.50 13.98 28.12
C ASP A 640 -20.74 14.94 27.21
N GLU A 641 -19.54 15.37 27.59
CA GLU A 641 -18.71 16.31 26.84
C GLU A 641 -17.22 15.94 26.89
N PHE A 642 -16.51 16.26 25.82
CA PHE A 642 -15.04 16.23 25.77
C PHE A 642 -14.51 17.63 25.45
N ALA A 643 -13.77 18.20 26.39
CA ALA A 643 -13.24 19.56 26.29
C ALA A 643 -11.99 19.62 25.37
N VAL A 644 -12.19 19.56 24.05
CA VAL A 644 -11.09 19.49 23.05
C VAL A 644 -10.12 20.66 23.11
N ASP A 645 -10.61 21.87 23.45
CA ASP A 645 -9.84 23.11 23.51
C ASP A 645 -9.18 23.34 24.88
N ALA A 646 -9.51 22.54 25.90
CA ALA A 646 -8.86 22.64 27.19
C ALA A 646 -7.42 22.14 27.09
N THR A 647 -6.52 22.77 27.87
CA THR A 647 -5.12 22.35 27.94
C THR A 647 -5.00 20.99 28.66
N LEU A 648 -4.14 20.13 28.17
CA LEU A 648 -3.84 18.82 28.76
C LEU A 648 -2.91 18.99 29.96
N THR A 649 -3.19 18.33 31.08
CA THR A 649 -2.31 18.27 32.26
C THR A 649 -1.45 17.01 32.26
N ARG A 650 -0.35 17.02 33.02
CA ARG A 650 0.59 15.90 33.08
C ARG A 650 -0.03 14.63 33.69
N GLN A 651 -0.94 14.75 34.67
CA GLN A 651 -1.66 13.60 35.23
C GLN A 651 -2.67 13.00 34.22
N GLU A 652 -3.34 13.83 33.41
CA GLU A 652 -4.23 13.35 32.34
C GLU A 652 -3.44 12.67 31.21
N LEU A 653 -2.26 13.20 30.85
CA LEU A 653 -1.36 12.54 29.90
C LEU A 653 -0.92 11.16 30.41
N ALA A 654 -0.60 11.04 31.72
CA ALA A 654 -0.26 9.77 32.34
C ALA A 654 -1.43 8.77 32.25
N GLU A 655 -2.66 9.22 32.50
CA GLU A 655 -3.86 8.38 32.34
C GLU A 655 -3.99 7.88 30.90
N TRP A 656 -3.89 8.75 29.89
CA TRP A 656 -4.01 8.37 28.49
C TRP A 656 -2.95 7.34 28.08
N PHE A 657 -1.70 7.55 28.47
CA PHE A 657 -0.59 6.63 28.15
C PHE A 657 -0.77 5.25 28.78
N ILE A 658 -1.19 5.20 30.02
CA ILE A 658 -1.42 3.93 30.73
C ILE A 658 -2.63 3.19 30.15
N ARG A 659 -3.64 3.91 29.70
CA ARG A 659 -4.76 3.32 28.95
C ARG A 659 -4.34 2.77 27.59
N VAL A 660 -3.50 3.50 26.84
CA VAL A 660 -2.89 3.00 25.58
C VAL A 660 -2.16 1.68 25.82
N LEU A 661 -1.40 1.59 26.92
CA LEU A 661 -0.66 0.37 27.29
C LEU A 661 -1.54 -0.75 27.88
N ARG A 662 -2.85 -0.54 28.00
CA ARG A 662 -3.81 -1.49 28.57
C ARG A 662 -3.54 -1.84 30.04
N LEU A 663 -2.92 -0.94 30.79
CA LEU A 663 -2.59 -1.10 32.20
C LEU A 663 -3.57 -0.40 33.15
N GLU A 664 -4.72 0.07 32.65
CA GLU A 664 -5.73 0.78 33.43
C GLU A 664 -6.21 -0.02 34.65
N SER A 665 -6.42 -1.33 34.50
CA SER A 665 -6.85 -2.20 35.59
C SER A 665 -5.83 -2.20 36.75
N ALA A 666 -4.54 -2.20 36.43
CA ALA A 666 -3.49 -2.08 37.43
C ALA A 666 -3.48 -0.68 38.06
N ALA A 667 -3.59 0.38 37.24
CA ALA A 667 -3.57 1.76 37.72
C ALA A 667 -4.72 2.09 38.71
N LYS A 668 -5.87 1.44 38.58
CA LYS A 668 -7.03 1.64 39.48
C LYS A 668 -6.84 1.12 40.91
N HIS A 669 -5.82 0.31 41.16
CA HIS A 669 -5.47 -0.15 42.50
C HIS A 669 -4.55 0.86 43.20
N ASN A 670 -5.05 2.06 43.50
CA ASN A 670 -4.27 3.21 44.00
C ASN A 670 -3.54 2.92 45.31
N ASP A 671 -4.06 2.02 46.14
CA ASP A 671 -3.55 1.63 47.47
C ASP A 671 -2.22 0.86 47.42
N ILE A 672 -1.84 0.30 46.29
CA ILE A 672 -0.57 -0.44 46.16
C ILE A 672 0.61 0.44 45.74
N TYR A 673 0.36 1.67 45.30
CA TYR A 673 1.41 2.54 44.80
C TYR A 673 1.93 3.51 45.86
N LYS A 674 3.24 3.59 45.97
CA LYS A 674 3.92 4.62 46.77
C LYS A 674 4.50 5.69 45.82
N LEU A 675 3.95 6.89 45.89
CA LEU A 675 4.47 8.03 45.16
C LEU A 675 5.66 8.63 45.89
N ASN A 676 6.84 8.58 45.29
CA ASN A 676 8.08 9.09 45.85
C ASN A 676 8.43 10.49 45.34
N PHE A 677 7.42 11.31 45.02
CA PHE A 677 7.61 12.70 44.59
C PHE A 677 7.50 13.65 45.77
N ALA A 678 8.22 14.76 45.72
CA ALA A 678 8.14 15.78 46.75
C ALA A 678 6.75 16.45 46.80
N ASP A 679 6.05 16.48 45.68
CA ASP A 679 4.70 17.02 45.48
C ASP A 679 3.60 15.94 45.47
N ALA A 680 3.87 14.74 45.97
CA ALA A 680 2.90 13.62 45.94
C ALA A 680 1.54 13.97 46.53
N GLY A 681 1.49 14.84 47.56
CA GLY A 681 0.24 15.31 48.19
C GLY A 681 -0.61 16.22 47.29
N SER A 682 -0.10 16.71 46.18
CA SER A 682 -0.83 17.53 45.18
C SER A 682 -1.42 16.71 44.06
N ILE A 683 -1.09 15.42 43.97
CA ILE A 683 -1.59 14.53 42.93
C ILE A 683 -3.01 14.09 43.31
N ASP A 684 -3.96 14.26 42.42
CA ASP A 684 -5.31 13.77 42.64
C ASP A 684 -5.28 12.24 42.86
N PRO A 685 -5.88 11.72 43.94
CA PRO A 685 -5.91 10.29 44.22
C PRO A 685 -6.42 9.42 43.09
N ALA A 686 -7.32 9.95 42.24
CA ALA A 686 -7.82 9.23 41.08
C ALA A 686 -6.73 8.94 40.03
N TYR A 687 -5.69 9.77 39.97
CA TYR A 687 -4.57 9.62 39.03
C TYR A 687 -3.33 8.96 39.65
N ALA A 688 -3.32 8.67 40.94
CA ALA A 688 -2.14 8.19 41.65
C ALA A 688 -1.48 6.96 41.00
N GLY A 689 -2.27 5.94 40.61
CA GLY A 689 -1.75 4.75 39.97
C GLY A 689 -1.26 4.99 38.52
N TYR A 690 -1.94 5.85 37.78
CA TYR A 690 -1.51 6.23 36.45
C TYR A 690 -0.18 6.99 36.48
N VAL A 691 -0.04 7.94 37.37
CA VAL A 691 1.20 8.71 37.59
C VAL A 691 2.34 7.80 38.03
N ALA A 692 2.08 6.88 38.98
CA ALA A 692 3.08 5.93 39.43
C ALA A 692 3.61 5.05 38.31
N LEU A 693 2.71 4.48 37.51
CA LEU A 693 3.07 3.62 36.39
C LEU A 693 3.77 4.41 35.26
N ALA A 694 3.23 5.56 34.87
CA ALA A 694 3.83 6.38 33.80
C ALA A 694 5.25 6.84 34.17
N SER A 695 5.49 7.22 35.40
CA SER A 695 6.83 7.59 35.90
C SER A 695 7.75 6.37 36.02
N ALA A 696 7.27 5.24 36.59
CA ALA A 696 8.07 4.03 36.72
C ALA A 696 8.50 3.43 35.38
N MET A 697 7.67 3.57 34.35
CA MET A 697 7.96 3.15 32.97
C MET A 697 8.79 4.18 32.19
N GLY A 698 9.16 5.32 32.82
CA GLY A 698 9.93 6.37 32.15
C GLY A 698 9.20 7.09 31.02
N LEU A 699 7.86 7.05 30.99
CA LEU A 699 7.06 7.73 29.96
C LEU A 699 7.02 9.23 30.19
N ILE A 700 6.89 9.65 31.44
CA ILE A 700 6.85 11.05 31.87
C ILE A 700 7.83 11.23 33.03
N ASP A 701 8.85 12.08 32.85
CA ASP A 701 9.86 12.34 33.85
C ASP A 701 9.37 13.28 34.97
N ALA A 702 9.82 13.03 36.21
CA ALA A 702 9.70 14.00 37.27
C ALA A 702 10.75 15.13 37.07
N GLN A 703 10.36 16.35 37.36
CA GLN A 703 11.22 17.53 37.32
C GLN A 703 11.65 17.92 38.73
N GLN A 704 12.96 17.85 39.00
CA GLN A 704 13.50 18.14 40.37
C GLN A 704 12.77 17.39 41.50
N ASN A 705 12.47 16.10 41.26
CA ASN A 705 11.71 15.23 42.15
C ASN A 705 10.22 15.62 42.38
N ASN A 706 9.65 16.50 41.52
CA ASN A 706 8.21 16.81 41.50
C ASN A 706 7.61 16.21 40.22
N PHE A 707 6.42 15.62 40.34
CA PHE A 707 5.69 15.17 39.14
C PHE A 707 4.97 16.32 38.45
N ASN A 708 4.61 17.37 39.18
CA ASN A 708 3.88 18.53 38.70
C ASN A 708 2.55 18.16 38.04
N ALA A 709 1.73 17.36 38.69
CA ALA A 709 0.56 16.67 38.12
C ALA A 709 -0.42 17.58 37.39
N THR A 710 -0.65 18.79 37.89
CA THR A 710 -1.57 19.79 37.34
C THR A 710 -0.92 20.75 36.35
N GLU A 711 0.39 20.65 36.16
CA GLU A 711 1.10 21.45 35.15
C GLU A 711 0.63 21.10 33.74
N LYS A 712 0.58 22.10 32.89
CA LYS A 712 0.15 21.94 31.48
C LYS A 712 1.27 21.31 30.66
N VAL A 713 0.92 20.34 29.83
CA VAL A 713 1.83 19.69 28.91
C VAL A 713 2.13 20.64 27.74
N SER A 714 3.40 20.82 27.41
CA SER A 714 3.84 21.53 26.20
C SER A 714 3.95 20.61 24.99
N TYR A 715 4.07 21.16 23.77
CA TYR A 715 4.38 20.36 22.58
C TYR A 715 5.72 19.63 22.73
N ALA A 716 6.72 20.26 23.35
CA ALA A 716 8.01 19.64 23.61
C ALA A 716 7.91 18.43 24.56
N ASP A 717 7.18 18.58 25.67
CA ASP A 717 6.95 17.47 26.62
C ASP A 717 6.21 16.31 25.96
N LEU A 718 5.17 16.64 25.16
CA LEU A 718 4.39 15.62 24.46
C LEU A 718 5.25 14.88 23.42
N ALA A 719 6.09 15.58 22.66
CA ALA A 719 6.94 14.95 21.65
C ALA A 719 7.87 13.90 22.26
N VAL A 720 8.59 14.27 23.34
CA VAL A 720 9.49 13.36 24.05
C VAL A 720 8.71 12.17 24.65
N SER A 721 7.60 12.45 25.31
CA SER A 721 6.79 11.43 26.00
C SER A 721 6.12 10.46 25.00
N THR A 722 5.69 10.95 23.85
CA THR A 722 5.08 10.11 22.79
C THR A 722 6.08 9.12 22.18
N LEU A 723 7.32 9.53 21.95
CA LEU A 723 8.36 8.61 21.46
C LEU A 723 8.72 7.53 22.48
N ARG A 724 8.70 7.87 23.75
CA ARG A 724 8.86 6.88 24.85
C ARG A 724 7.69 5.91 24.92
N LEU A 725 6.47 6.42 24.74
CA LEU A 725 5.27 5.58 24.65
C LEU A 725 5.37 4.60 23.48
N ALA A 726 5.76 5.08 22.30
CA ALA A 726 5.93 4.23 21.11
C ALA A 726 6.93 3.09 21.37
N ARG A 727 8.05 3.38 22.02
CA ARG A 727 9.04 2.36 22.43
C ARG A 727 8.43 1.37 23.44
N ALA A 728 7.71 1.85 24.46
CA ALA A 728 7.08 1.00 25.46
C ALA A 728 6.02 0.05 24.84
N ILE A 729 5.26 0.51 23.85
CA ILE A 729 4.32 -0.32 23.09
C ILE A 729 5.05 -1.44 22.37
N HIS A 730 6.14 -1.14 21.67
CA HIS A 730 6.94 -2.14 20.96
C HIS A 730 7.52 -3.19 21.91
N GLU A 731 8.13 -2.75 23.01
CA GLU A 731 8.80 -3.63 23.98
C GLU A 731 7.83 -4.55 24.73
N ASN A 732 6.64 -4.08 25.04
CA ASN A 732 5.61 -4.85 25.74
C ASN A 732 4.76 -5.71 24.81
N ASN A 733 5.03 -5.72 23.51
CA ASN A 733 4.29 -6.48 22.48
C ASN A 733 2.77 -6.20 22.47
N THR A 734 2.36 -5.05 23.01
CA THR A 734 0.96 -4.66 23.13
C THR A 734 0.34 -4.20 21.82
N GLY A 735 1.17 -4.03 20.75
CA GLY A 735 0.75 -3.46 19.47
C GLY A 735 0.28 -4.45 18.40
N ARG A 736 0.53 -5.77 18.55
CA ARG A 736 0.29 -6.71 17.45
C ARG A 736 -1.16 -6.98 17.07
N ASN A 737 -2.16 -6.61 17.89
CA ASN A 737 -3.55 -6.98 17.64
C ASN A 737 -4.57 -5.83 17.75
N TYR A 738 -4.17 -4.56 17.88
CA TYR A 738 -5.12 -3.52 18.25
C TYR A 738 -5.09 -2.24 17.40
N PHE A 739 -4.15 -2.12 16.47
CA PHE A 739 -3.98 -0.90 15.67
C PHE A 739 -4.19 -1.13 14.15
N TYR A 740 -4.73 -2.31 13.80
CA TYR A 740 -5.12 -2.68 12.44
C TYR A 740 -6.61 -2.52 12.25
#